data_5f9ed3df64e1fe31b8041f8173ce874b
#
_entry.id   5f9ed3df64e1fe31b8041f8173ce874b
#
_cell.length_a   1.000
_cell.length_b   1.000
_cell.length_c   1.000
_cell.angle_alpha   90.00
_cell.angle_beta   90.00
_cell.angle_gamma   90.00
#
_symmetry.space_group_name_H-M   'P 1'
#
loop_
_entity.id
_entity.type
_entity.pdbx_description
1 polymer ?
#
loop_
_entity_poly.entity_id
_entity_poly.type
_entity_poly.pdbx_seq_one_letter_code
_entity_poly.pdbx_strand_id
1 'polypeptide(L)'
;MATTTAERITAAVDFHALNAMLNLYDSEGRIPFEKDRQAVEAFMATQVQPNALTFPSPEDKLSWLVSEGYYDPQVLAGYDRGFVLALFAHARRAPFRFQTFLGAWKFYTSYALKTFDGKHYLEDFAERSVMVALTLARGDEQQARQLTEEILSGRFQPATPTFLNAGKQQRGELISCFLLRIEDNMESIGRAVNSALQLSKRGGGVAFLLSNLREAGAPIKRIENQSSGVVPVMKMLEDAFSYANQLGARQGAGAVWLHVHHPDILRFLDTRRENADEKIRIKTLSLGVVIPDITFQLAKEDAQMALFSPYDVERLYGKPFADCAIGDLYPQLVADERVRKRWIRARDLFQRLAEIQFESGYPYIMFEDTVNRASPVAGRVTMSNLCSEILQVSTPSAYNEDLSYAHIGEDISCNLGSLNIAHTMDSPDFGRTIATAVRALTAVSDMSDIQSVPSVAAGNAASHAIGLGQMNLHGYLAREGIAYGSPEGLDFTNIYFYTVTWHALHTSMQLARERGHRFAGFEQSRYASGAYFDKYLQEEWQPKTERVRALFARAGISLPDRESWRQLRDDVMRYGIYNRYLQAVPPTGSISYINHATSSIHPIVSKIEIRKEGKTGRVYYPAPFMNNDNLALYQDAYEIGPEKIIDTYAEATRHVDQGLSLTLFFPDTATTRDINKAQIYAWKKGIKTLYYIRLRQLALEGTEIEGCVSCAL
;
A
#
# COMPACT_ATOMS: atom_id res chain seq x y z
N MET A 1 40.79 46.30 -4.69
CA MET A 1 40.62 44.87 -4.92
C MET A 1 39.18 44.53 -4.66
N ALA A 2 38.42 44.43 -5.72
CA ALA A 2 37.00 44.15 -5.65
C ALA A 2 36.84 42.61 -5.58
N THR A 3 36.52 42.08 -4.42
CA THR A 3 36.05 40.69 -4.29
C THR A 3 34.72 40.57 -4.97
N THR A 4 34.65 39.75 -5.98
CA THR A 4 33.47 39.51 -6.80
C THR A 4 32.35 38.97 -5.93
N THR A 5 31.11 39.38 -6.22
CA THR A 5 29.86 39.02 -5.56
C THR A 5 29.64 37.49 -5.47
N ALA A 6 30.35 36.70 -6.28
CA ALA A 6 30.32 35.24 -6.27
C ALA A 6 31.02 34.61 -5.04
N GLU A 7 32.04 35.29 -4.46
CA GLU A 7 32.71 34.76 -3.24
C GLU A 7 31.98 35.01 -1.93
N ARG A 8 30.92 35.83 -1.94
CA ARG A 8 30.07 36.05 -0.76
C ARG A 8 28.89 35.06 -0.60
N ILE A 9 28.64 34.18 -1.59
CA ILE A 9 27.58 33.17 -1.54
C ILE A 9 28.09 31.83 -0.98
N THR A 10 29.38 31.68 -0.75
CA THR A 10 30.03 30.44 -0.29
C THR A 10 30.26 30.31 1.21
N ALA A 11 29.66 31.13 2.05
CA ALA A 11 29.37 30.68 3.42
C ALA A 11 28.26 29.64 3.29
N ALA A 12 28.60 28.34 3.35
CA ALA A 12 27.68 27.23 3.17
C ALA A 12 26.44 27.42 4.05
N VAL A 13 25.35 27.86 3.45
CA VAL A 13 24.08 27.95 4.15
C VAL A 13 23.69 26.53 4.49
N ASP A 14 23.70 26.21 5.78
CA ASP A 14 23.33 24.89 6.29
C ASP A 14 21.83 24.68 6.13
N PHE A 15 21.46 23.94 5.08
CA PHE A 15 20.06 23.63 4.78
C PHE A 15 19.40 22.76 5.87
N HIS A 16 20.17 21.96 6.63
CA HIS A 16 19.68 21.22 7.78
C HIS A 16 19.34 22.16 8.93
N ALA A 17 20.20 23.15 9.20
CA ALA A 17 19.92 24.15 10.21
C ALA A 17 18.69 24.98 9.86
N LEU A 18 18.53 25.35 8.57
CA LEU A 18 17.31 26.05 8.12
C LEU A 18 16.05 25.20 8.31
N ASN A 19 16.08 23.93 7.90
CA ASN A 19 14.93 23.03 8.07
C ASN A 19 14.61 22.80 9.55
N ALA A 20 15.62 22.67 10.43
CA ALA A 20 15.44 22.49 11.87
C ALA A 20 14.76 23.69 12.55
N MET A 21 14.80 24.86 11.94
CA MET A 21 14.10 26.05 12.47
C MET A 21 12.58 25.89 12.47
N LEU A 22 12.01 24.98 11.68
CA LEU A 22 10.58 24.64 11.73
C LEU A 22 10.11 24.20 13.13
N ASN A 23 11.00 23.66 13.95
CA ASN A 23 10.70 23.23 15.31
C ASN A 23 10.91 24.36 16.35
N LEU A 24 11.21 25.56 15.92
CA LEU A 24 11.41 26.72 16.76
C LEU A 24 10.25 27.70 16.53
N TYR A 25 9.58 28.07 17.60
CA TYR A 25 8.57 29.13 17.55
C TYR A 25 9.26 30.47 17.70
N ASP A 26 8.77 31.46 16.95
CA ASP A 26 9.21 32.84 17.16
C ASP A 26 8.65 33.42 18.47
N SER A 27 8.98 34.68 18.75
CA SER A 27 8.52 35.39 19.99
C SER A 27 6.99 35.55 20.07
N GLU A 28 6.29 35.36 18.95
CA GLU A 28 4.83 35.42 18.84
C GLU A 28 4.19 34.01 18.83
N GLY A 29 5.00 32.95 18.97
CA GLY A 29 4.54 31.57 18.93
C GLY A 29 4.22 31.05 17.50
N ARG A 30 4.79 31.67 16.46
CA ARG A 30 4.54 31.35 15.07
C ARG A 30 5.63 30.41 14.53
N ILE A 31 5.25 29.50 13.63
CA ILE A 31 6.15 28.59 12.93
C ILE A 31 6.75 29.30 11.71
N PRO A 32 8.09 29.30 11.55
CA PRO A 32 8.74 29.98 10.41
C PRO A 32 8.78 29.10 9.15
N PHE A 33 7.62 28.87 8.51
CA PHE A 33 7.49 27.99 7.35
C PHE A 33 8.39 28.36 6.16
N GLU A 34 8.74 29.64 5.99
CA GLU A 34 9.63 30.10 4.93
C GLU A 34 11.04 29.48 5.02
N LYS A 35 11.46 29.02 6.21
CA LYS A 35 12.76 28.39 6.43
C LYS A 35 12.89 27.06 5.70
N ASP A 36 11.81 26.31 5.58
CA ASP A 36 11.82 25.07 4.82
C ASP A 36 12.03 25.32 3.32
N ARG A 37 11.40 26.35 2.77
CA ARG A 37 11.62 26.77 1.38
C ARG A 37 13.07 27.20 1.16
N GLN A 38 13.65 27.98 2.08
CA GLN A 38 15.06 28.37 2.03
C GLN A 38 15.97 27.15 2.09
N ALA A 39 15.61 26.12 2.87
CA ALA A 39 16.35 24.85 2.91
C ALA A 39 16.30 24.10 1.58
N VAL A 40 15.16 24.08 0.87
CA VAL A 40 15.06 23.51 -0.49
C VAL A 40 16.01 24.25 -1.44
N GLU A 41 15.96 25.57 -1.47
CA GLU A 41 16.80 26.38 -2.36
C GLU A 41 18.29 26.16 -2.08
N ALA A 42 18.70 26.15 -0.80
CA ALA A 42 20.08 25.91 -0.40
C ALA A 42 20.53 24.48 -0.76
N PHE A 43 19.70 23.47 -0.55
CA PHE A 43 20.00 22.09 -0.94
C PHE A 43 20.18 21.94 -2.46
N MET A 44 19.28 22.54 -3.23
CA MET A 44 19.37 22.51 -4.69
C MET A 44 20.66 23.19 -5.19
N ALA A 45 20.98 24.36 -4.65
CA ALA A 45 22.14 25.14 -5.07
C ALA A 45 23.48 24.52 -4.64
N THR A 46 23.56 23.88 -3.47
CA THR A 46 24.82 23.39 -2.90
C THR A 46 25.08 21.90 -3.12
N GLN A 47 24.03 21.08 -3.27
CA GLN A 47 24.16 19.63 -3.39
C GLN A 47 23.71 19.08 -4.74
N VAL A 48 22.62 19.60 -5.31
CA VAL A 48 22.06 19.02 -6.54
C VAL A 48 22.72 19.60 -7.79
N GLN A 49 22.65 20.92 -7.98
CA GLN A 49 23.15 21.58 -9.17
C GLN A 49 24.66 21.35 -9.44
N PRO A 50 25.54 21.44 -8.44
CA PRO A 50 26.99 21.18 -8.66
C PRO A 50 27.31 19.75 -9.02
N ASN A 51 26.44 18.79 -8.63
CA ASN A 51 26.62 17.37 -8.88
C ASN A 51 25.77 16.82 -10.03
N ALA A 52 25.04 17.68 -10.76
CA ALA A 52 24.31 17.29 -11.95
C ALA A 52 25.23 17.29 -13.18
N LEU A 53 25.17 16.22 -13.98
CA LEU A 53 25.88 16.18 -15.25
C LEU A 53 25.18 17.10 -16.28
N THR A 54 25.97 17.89 -16.98
CA THR A 54 25.53 18.77 -18.06
C THR A 54 25.89 18.17 -19.42
N PHE A 55 25.03 18.40 -20.41
CA PHE A 55 25.17 17.91 -21.78
C PHE A 55 25.01 19.06 -22.78
N PRO A 56 25.65 18.98 -23.97
CA PRO A 56 25.54 20.04 -24.99
C PRO A 56 24.10 20.29 -25.45
N SER A 57 23.31 19.22 -25.59
CA SER A 57 21.90 19.30 -25.95
C SER A 57 21.07 18.20 -25.23
N PRO A 58 19.75 18.35 -25.17
CA PRO A 58 18.84 17.29 -24.70
C PRO A 58 18.97 15.99 -25.51
N GLU A 59 19.24 16.11 -26.80
CA GLU A 59 19.41 14.97 -27.69
C GLU A 59 20.73 14.20 -27.39
N ASP A 60 21.82 14.92 -27.14
CA ASP A 60 23.07 14.33 -26.71
C ASP A 60 22.92 13.61 -25.36
N LYS A 61 22.21 14.24 -24.42
CA LYS A 61 21.90 13.61 -23.13
C LYS A 61 21.12 12.32 -23.30
N LEU A 62 20.04 12.31 -24.08
CA LEU A 62 19.21 11.13 -24.31
C LEU A 62 20.02 10.01 -24.99
N SER A 63 20.81 10.34 -26.00
CA SER A 63 21.66 9.38 -26.70
C SER A 63 22.70 8.77 -25.77
N TRP A 64 23.34 9.59 -24.93
CA TRP A 64 24.32 9.14 -23.97
C TRP A 64 23.71 8.23 -22.89
N LEU A 65 22.53 8.60 -22.33
CA LEU A 65 21.84 7.80 -21.33
C LEU A 65 21.45 6.40 -21.85
N VAL A 66 21.13 6.30 -23.13
CA VAL A 66 20.86 5.01 -23.78
C VAL A 66 22.15 4.24 -24.02
N SER A 67 23.18 4.87 -24.61
CA SER A 67 24.44 4.18 -24.95
C SER A 67 25.20 3.67 -23.73
N GLU A 68 25.14 4.40 -22.62
CA GLU A 68 25.77 4.01 -21.35
C GLU A 68 24.91 3.06 -20.49
N GLY A 69 23.74 2.64 -20.98
CA GLY A 69 22.90 1.64 -20.31
C GLY A 69 22.12 2.16 -19.07
N TYR A 70 21.85 3.47 -19.03
CA TYR A 70 21.01 4.06 -18.00
C TYR A 70 19.53 3.96 -18.35
N TYR A 71 19.14 4.31 -19.57
CA TYR A 71 17.77 4.20 -20.07
C TYR A 71 17.58 2.96 -20.91
N ASP A 72 16.43 2.31 -20.76
CA ASP A 72 16.04 1.15 -21.55
C ASP A 72 15.70 1.58 -23.00
N PRO A 73 16.48 1.17 -24.00
CA PRO A 73 16.24 1.53 -25.38
C PRO A 73 14.89 1.00 -25.92
N GLN A 74 14.36 -0.11 -25.36
CA GLN A 74 13.09 -0.69 -25.80
C GLN A 74 11.91 0.22 -25.48
N VAL A 75 11.97 0.97 -24.37
CA VAL A 75 10.94 1.95 -24.01
C VAL A 75 10.88 3.06 -25.04
N LEU A 76 12.03 3.59 -25.46
CA LEU A 76 12.11 4.71 -26.40
C LEU A 76 11.83 4.28 -27.85
N ALA A 77 12.11 3.04 -28.21
CA ALA A 77 11.85 2.50 -29.56
C ALA A 77 10.36 2.45 -29.93
N GLY A 78 9.48 2.51 -28.94
CA GLY A 78 8.02 2.58 -29.15
C GLY A 78 7.49 3.94 -29.62
N TYR A 79 8.35 4.98 -29.69
CA TYR A 79 7.95 6.36 -29.97
C TYR A 79 8.78 7.01 -31.05
N ASP A 80 8.20 8.01 -31.73
CA ASP A 80 8.96 8.92 -32.55
C ASP A 80 9.95 9.73 -31.68
N ARG A 81 11.20 9.84 -32.15
CA ARG A 81 12.25 10.54 -31.41
C ARG A 81 11.93 12.03 -31.18
N GLY A 82 11.33 12.68 -32.16
CA GLY A 82 10.90 14.06 -32.05
C GLY A 82 9.82 14.24 -30.98
N PHE A 83 8.89 13.30 -30.91
CA PHE A 83 7.89 13.26 -29.82
C PHE A 83 8.54 13.17 -28.44
N VAL A 84 9.48 12.24 -28.25
CA VAL A 84 10.19 12.06 -26.98
C VAL A 84 10.89 13.35 -26.55
N LEU A 85 11.67 13.96 -27.44
CA LEU A 85 12.35 15.22 -27.14
C LEU A 85 11.36 16.38 -26.84
N ALA A 86 10.26 16.44 -27.58
CA ALA A 86 9.20 17.44 -27.35
C ALA A 86 8.54 17.24 -25.99
N LEU A 87 8.34 16.00 -25.55
CA LEU A 87 7.75 15.69 -24.24
C LEU A 87 8.68 16.09 -23.09
N PHE A 88 9.99 15.81 -23.20
CA PHE A 88 10.99 16.29 -22.25
C PHE A 88 11.03 17.81 -22.18
N ALA A 89 11.00 18.49 -23.34
CA ALA A 89 11.00 19.93 -23.41
C ALA A 89 9.71 20.54 -22.79
N HIS A 90 8.57 19.89 -22.99
CA HIS A 90 7.30 20.27 -22.36
C HIS A 90 7.38 20.13 -20.83
N ALA A 91 7.84 18.98 -20.34
CA ALA A 91 7.95 18.71 -18.91
C ALA A 91 8.88 19.69 -18.17
N ARG A 92 10.02 20.06 -18.78
CA ARG A 92 10.95 21.04 -18.20
C ARG A 92 10.37 22.46 -18.08
N ARG A 93 9.38 22.81 -18.91
CA ARG A 93 8.69 24.10 -18.82
C ARG A 93 7.59 24.12 -17.77
N ALA A 94 7.17 22.95 -17.28
CA ALA A 94 6.19 22.87 -16.22
C ALA A 94 6.75 23.50 -14.92
N PRO A 95 5.94 24.26 -14.18
CA PRO A 95 6.38 24.98 -12.99
C PRO A 95 6.49 24.05 -11.77
N PHE A 96 7.11 22.88 -11.92
CA PHE A 96 7.31 21.95 -10.81
C PHE A 96 8.41 22.45 -9.88
N ARG A 97 8.10 22.51 -8.56
CA ARG A 97 9.08 22.78 -7.50
C ARG A 97 8.72 21.95 -6.28
N PHE A 98 9.74 21.40 -5.60
CA PHE A 98 9.53 20.77 -4.31
C PHE A 98 9.04 21.79 -3.30
N GLN A 99 7.95 21.45 -2.60
CA GLN A 99 7.33 22.34 -1.61
C GLN A 99 8.05 22.27 -0.25
N THR A 100 8.77 21.16 0.01
CA THR A 100 9.44 20.89 1.28
C THR A 100 10.84 20.37 1.06
N PHE A 101 11.71 20.59 2.04
CA PHE A 101 13.08 20.06 2.02
C PHE A 101 13.07 18.51 2.01
N LEU A 102 12.23 17.88 2.85
CA LEU A 102 12.13 16.42 2.86
C LEU A 102 11.73 15.85 1.49
N GLY A 103 10.79 16.49 0.78
CA GLY A 103 10.39 16.09 -0.56
C GLY A 103 11.53 16.11 -1.56
N ALA A 104 12.31 17.20 -1.60
CA ALA A 104 13.50 17.33 -2.43
C ALA A 104 14.57 16.30 -2.04
N TRP A 105 14.84 16.18 -0.75
CA TRP A 105 15.80 15.23 -0.21
C TRP A 105 15.46 13.78 -0.61
N LYS A 106 14.21 13.34 -0.37
CA LYS A 106 13.73 12.00 -0.75
C LYS A 106 13.88 11.73 -2.23
N PHE A 107 13.50 12.68 -3.08
CA PHE A 107 13.60 12.49 -4.52
C PHE A 107 15.07 12.29 -4.94
N TYR A 108 15.97 13.18 -4.59
CA TYR A 108 17.35 13.13 -5.03
C TYR A 108 18.18 12.03 -4.36
N THR A 109 17.85 11.62 -3.15
CA THR A 109 18.54 10.49 -2.48
C THR A 109 18.05 9.12 -2.93
N SER A 110 16.75 8.96 -3.24
CA SER A 110 16.13 7.65 -3.44
C SER A 110 15.62 7.39 -4.85
N TYR A 111 15.17 8.40 -5.61
CA TYR A 111 14.46 8.20 -6.88
C TYR A 111 15.22 8.67 -8.11
N ALA A 112 15.90 9.81 -8.04
CA ALA A 112 16.62 10.37 -9.16
C ALA A 112 17.68 9.41 -9.69
N LEU A 113 17.75 9.24 -11.01
CA LEU A 113 18.78 8.46 -11.64
C LEU A 113 20.15 9.12 -11.38
N LYS A 114 21.13 8.31 -11.02
CA LYS A 114 22.52 8.73 -10.77
C LYS A 114 23.46 7.90 -11.62
N THR A 115 24.68 8.40 -11.78
CA THR A 115 25.79 7.61 -12.32
C THR A 115 25.99 6.35 -11.47
N PHE A 116 26.50 5.27 -12.08
CA PHE A 116 26.72 3.98 -11.39
C PHE A 116 27.62 4.07 -10.15
N ASP A 117 28.50 5.08 -10.08
CA ASP A 117 29.30 5.39 -8.90
C ASP A 117 28.55 6.22 -7.83
N GLY A 118 27.30 6.61 -8.13
CA GLY A 118 26.41 7.36 -7.24
C GLY A 118 26.76 8.84 -7.04
N LYS A 119 27.75 9.40 -7.77
CA LYS A 119 28.28 10.73 -7.50
C LYS A 119 27.51 11.85 -8.20
N HIS A 120 26.95 11.58 -9.38
CA HIS A 120 26.32 12.61 -10.20
C HIS A 120 24.85 12.30 -10.48
N TYR A 121 24.04 13.34 -10.48
CA TYR A 121 22.62 13.26 -10.85
C TYR A 121 22.47 13.32 -12.37
N LEU A 122 21.63 12.46 -12.91
CA LEU A 122 21.32 12.34 -14.32
C LEU A 122 19.90 12.78 -14.67
N GLU A 123 19.01 12.83 -13.68
CA GLU A 123 17.60 13.22 -13.82
C GLU A 123 17.19 14.24 -12.77
N ASP A 124 16.27 15.12 -13.17
CA ASP A 124 15.39 15.84 -12.28
C ASP A 124 14.00 15.18 -12.20
N PHE A 125 13.08 15.77 -11.44
CA PHE A 125 11.73 15.22 -11.27
C PHE A 125 10.93 15.20 -12.58
N ALA A 126 11.08 16.23 -13.42
CA ALA A 126 10.40 16.29 -14.70
C ALA A 126 10.88 15.18 -15.65
N GLU A 127 12.17 14.98 -15.73
CA GLU A 127 12.78 13.94 -16.55
C GLU A 127 12.38 12.53 -16.07
N ARG A 128 12.40 12.29 -14.73
CA ARG A 128 11.92 11.03 -14.15
C ARG A 128 10.45 10.78 -14.50
N SER A 129 9.61 11.81 -14.39
CA SER A 129 8.18 11.74 -14.72
C SER A 129 7.94 11.37 -16.17
N VAL A 130 8.69 11.94 -17.10
CA VAL A 130 8.61 11.63 -18.54
C VAL A 130 8.98 10.17 -18.79
N MET A 131 10.10 9.70 -18.22
CA MET A 131 10.52 8.30 -18.43
C MET A 131 9.52 7.29 -17.84
N VAL A 132 8.95 7.59 -16.70
CA VAL A 132 7.86 6.78 -16.13
C VAL A 132 6.65 6.77 -17.06
N ALA A 133 6.24 7.94 -17.56
CA ALA A 133 5.09 8.07 -18.46
C ALA A 133 5.31 7.33 -19.79
N LEU A 134 6.45 7.49 -20.42
CA LEU A 134 6.80 6.76 -21.65
C LEU A 134 6.78 5.23 -21.43
N THR A 135 7.30 4.79 -20.29
CA THR A 135 7.32 3.35 -19.95
C THR A 135 5.90 2.81 -19.82
N LEU A 136 5.04 3.47 -19.06
CA LEU A 136 3.69 2.99 -18.76
C LEU A 136 2.68 3.24 -19.89
N ALA A 137 2.95 4.18 -20.79
CA ALA A 137 2.10 4.42 -21.96
C ALA A 137 2.35 3.46 -23.11
N ARG A 138 3.48 2.72 -23.13
CA ARG A 138 3.76 1.61 -24.05
C ARG A 138 3.58 1.98 -25.55
N GLY A 139 4.05 3.14 -25.95
CA GLY A 139 3.95 3.63 -27.32
C GLY A 139 2.73 4.52 -27.62
N ASP A 140 1.81 4.65 -26.68
CA ASP A 140 0.67 5.58 -26.80
C ASP A 140 1.11 7.01 -26.42
N GLU A 141 1.31 7.86 -27.41
CA GLU A 141 1.76 9.23 -27.25
C GLU A 141 0.77 10.10 -26.44
N GLN A 142 -0.53 9.87 -26.64
CA GLN A 142 -1.57 10.62 -25.91
C GLN A 142 -1.55 10.26 -24.42
N GLN A 143 -1.50 8.97 -24.12
CA GLN A 143 -1.39 8.46 -22.75
C GLN A 143 -0.07 8.96 -22.09
N ALA A 144 1.05 8.96 -22.83
CA ALA A 144 2.32 9.46 -22.32
C ALA A 144 2.25 10.96 -21.94
N ARG A 145 1.62 11.80 -22.77
CA ARG A 145 1.39 13.22 -22.45
C ARG A 145 0.52 13.38 -21.21
N GLN A 146 -0.62 12.70 -21.18
CA GLN A 146 -1.57 12.78 -20.07
C GLN A 146 -0.93 12.33 -18.77
N LEU A 147 -0.24 11.20 -18.77
CA LEU A 147 0.41 10.67 -17.57
C LEU A 147 1.54 11.59 -17.08
N THR A 148 2.33 12.16 -17.99
CA THR A 148 3.33 13.18 -17.64
C THR A 148 2.69 14.36 -16.92
N GLU A 149 1.58 14.89 -17.43
CA GLU A 149 0.84 15.97 -16.80
C GLU A 149 0.29 15.61 -15.43
N GLU A 150 -0.30 14.41 -15.28
CA GLU A 150 -0.86 13.95 -14.01
C GLU A 150 0.23 13.81 -12.92
N ILE A 151 1.42 13.32 -13.28
CA ILE A 151 2.54 13.21 -12.33
C ILE A 151 3.10 14.58 -11.98
N LEU A 152 3.37 15.44 -12.98
CA LEU A 152 3.95 16.78 -12.77
C LEU A 152 3.04 17.70 -11.98
N SER A 153 1.72 17.61 -12.19
CA SER A 153 0.74 18.38 -11.41
C SER A 153 0.49 17.80 -10.01
N GLY A 154 1.11 16.67 -9.67
CA GLY A 154 0.95 16.01 -8.39
C GLY A 154 -0.43 15.36 -8.19
N ARG A 155 -1.22 15.15 -9.24
CA ARG A 155 -2.53 14.50 -9.15
C ARG A 155 -2.42 12.99 -8.98
N PHE A 156 -1.45 12.37 -9.65
CA PHE A 156 -1.19 10.94 -9.56
C PHE A 156 0.29 10.67 -9.32
N GLN A 157 0.59 9.77 -8.38
CA GLN A 157 1.94 9.31 -8.09
C GLN A 157 1.99 7.79 -8.12
N PRO A 158 2.75 7.18 -9.05
CA PRO A 158 3.05 5.76 -8.99
C PRO A 158 3.76 5.38 -7.70
N ALA A 159 3.55 4.16 -7.22
CA ALA A 159 4.24 3.64 -6.04
C ALA A 159 5.76 3.65 -6.22
N THR A 160 6.47 3.60 -5.10
CA THR A 160 7.94 3.68 -5.05
C THR A 160 8.63 2.76 -6.06
N PRO A 161 8.34 1.45 -6.17
CA PRO A 161 9.03 0.59 -7.14
C PRO A 161 8.81 1.02 -8.59
N THR A 162 7.60 1.38 -8.95
CA THR A 162 7.29 1.85 -10.31
C THR A 162 8.01 3.15 -10.62
N PHE A 163 7.92 4.15 -9.74
CA PHE A 163 8.53 5.46 -9.95
C PHE A 163 10.05 5.41 -9.93
N LEU A 164 10.62 4.53 -9.11
CA LEU A 164 12.07 4.30 -9.04
C LEU A 164 12.61 3.59 -10.29
N ASN A 165 11.93 2.56 -10.77
CA ASN A 165 12.50 1.60 -11.72
C ASN A 165 12.06 1.80 -13.19
N ALA A 166 10.91 2.43 -13.45
CA ALA A 166 10.39 2.52 -14.81
C ALA A 166 11.35 3.25 -15.77
N GLY A 167 11.59 2.65 -16.92
CA GLY A 167 12.44 3.20 -17.97
C GLY A 167 13.95 3.08 -17.74
N LYS A 168 14.39 2.56 -16.61
CA LYS A 168 15.83 2.28 -16.36
C LYS A 168 16.18 0.89 -16.92
N GLN A 169 17.35 0.78 -17.54
CA GLN A 169 17.83 -0.51 -18.07
C GLN A 169 18.27 -1.44 -16.93
N GLN A 170 19.00 -0.94 -15.95
CA GLN A 170 19.32 -1.65 -14.72
C GLN A 170 18.25 -1.34 -13.69
N ARG A 171 17.31 -2.26 -13.47
CA ARG A 171 16.17 -2.01 -12.61
C ARG A 171 15.72 -3.22 -11.79
N GLY A 172 15.04 -2.95 -10.68
CA GLY A 172 14.22 -3.91 -9.97
C GLY A 172 12.84 -4.09 -10.62
N GLU A 173 11.92 -4.71 -9.89
CA GLU A 173 10.54 -4.91 -10.33
C GLU A 173 9.73 -3.61 -10.23
N LEU A 174 8.71 -3.49 -11.07
CA LEU A 174 7.76 -2.38 -11.03
C LEU A 174 6.66 -2.60 -9.98
N ILE A 175 6.43 -3.83 -9.57
CA ILE A 175 5.41 -4.26 -8.61
C ILE A 175 5.93 -4.13 -7.19
N SER A 176 5.06 -3.67 -6.29
CA SER A 176 5.41 -3.37 -4.90
C SER A 176 5.40 -4.60 -3.98
N CYS A 177 4.39 -5.45 -4.11
CA CYS A 177 4.11 -6.53 -3.16
C CYS A 177 3.65 -7.79 -3.86
N PHE A 178 3.97 -8.92 -3.20
CA PHE A 178 3.57 -10.25 -3.61
C PHE A 178 2.97 -11.01 -2.42
N LEU A 179 1.93 -11.79 -2.66
CA LEU A 179 1.28 -12.61 -1.65
C LEU A 179 1.26 -14.05 -2.16
N LEU A 180 1.87 -14.95 -1.42
CA LEU A 180 2.06 -16.33 -1.81
C LEU A 180 1.48 -17.29 -0.79
N ARG A 181 0.93 -18.39 -1.27
CA ARG A 181 0.44 -19.50 -0.46
C ARG A 181 1.59 -20.46 -0.14
N ILE A 182 1.49 -21.13 1.01
CA ILE A 182 2.29 -22.27 1.37
C ILE A 182 1.33 -23.40 1.69
N GLU A 183 1.43 -24.52 0.98
CA GLU A 183 0.65 -25.73 1.23
C GLU A 183 1.41 -26.70 2.14
N ASP A 184 0.70 -27.65 2.74
CA ASP A 184 1.23 -28.51 3.81
C ASP A 184 2.11 -29.67 3.30
N ASN A 185 3.20 -29.32 2.64
CA ASN A 185 4.23 -30.26 2.19
C ASN A 185 5.60 -29.59 2.12
N MET A 186 6.66 -30.38 2.14
CA MET A 186 8.05 -29.88 2.18
C MET A 186 8.43 -29.15 0.89
N GLU A 187 7.90 -29.58 -0.25
CA GLU A 187 8.17 -29.00 -1.55
C GLU A 187 7.60 -27.57 -1.63
N SER A 188 6.39 -27.36 -1.12
CA SER A 188 5.78 -26.02 -1.03
C SER A 188 6.54 -25.11 -0.07
N ILE A 189 6.99 -25.60 1.08
CA ILE A 189 7.82 -24.85 2.03
C ILE A 189 9.16 -24.47 1.40
N GLY A 190 9.85 -25.42 0.76
CA GLY A 190 11.12 -25.17 0.07
C GLY A 190 10.97 -24.14 -1.07
N ARG A 191 9.89 -24.27 -1.83
CA ARG A 191 9.57 -23.31 -2.91
C ARG A 191 9.26 -21.92 -2.36
N ALA A 192 8.59 -21.82 -1.22
CA ALA A 192 8.31 -20.54 -0.57
C ALA A 192 9.60 -19.80 -0.18
N VAL A 193 10.58 -20.50 0.41
CA VAL A 193 11.88 -19.89 0.73
C VAL A 193 12.61 -19.43 -0.53
N ASN A 194 12.62 -20.24 -1.60
CA ASN A 194 13.19 -19.82 -2.89
C ASN A 194 12.48 -18.60 -3.45
N SER A 195 11.14 -18.57 -3.44
CA SER A 195 10.35 -17.44 -3.94
C SER A 195 10.61 -16.17 -3.12
N ALA A 196 10.77 -16.27 -1.80
CA ALA A 196 11.15 -15.15 -0.93
C ALA A 196 12.46 -14.52 -1.39
N LEU A 197 13.50 -15.33 -1.64
CA LEU A 197 14.79 -14.86 -2.15
C LEU A 197 14.66 -14.20 -3.53
N GLN A 198 13.94 -14.84 -4.47
CA GLN A 198 13.80 -14.35 -5.85
C GLN A 198 13.04 -13.01 -5.94
N LEU A 199 11.97 -12.86 -5.15
CA LEU A 199 11.16 -11.65 -5.17
C LEU A 199 11.82 -10.51 -4.36
N SER A 200 12.43 -10.83 -3.24
CA SER A 200 13.12 -9.85 -2.39
C SER A 200 14.30 -9.20 -3.10
N LYS A 201 15.12 -9.98 -3.83
CA LYS A 201 16.23 -9.40 -4.62
C LYS A 201 15.77 -8.41 -5.69
N ARG A 202 14.50 -8.50 -6.12
CA ARG A 202 13.89 -7.56 -7.08
C ARG A 202 13.27 -6.33 -6.41
N GLY A 203 13.29 -6.27 -5.07
CA GLY A 203 12.78 -5.16 -4.27
C GLY A 203 11.30 -5.27 -3.91
N GLY A 204 10.65 -6.41 -4.16
CA GLY A 204 9.28 -6.68 -3.74
C GLY A 204 9.18 -7.09 -2.28
N GLY A 205 8.18 -6.58 -1.55
CA GLY A 205 7.77 -7.12 -0.27
C GLY A 205 6.93 -8.38 -0.48
N VAL A 206 7.10 -9.40 0.36
CA VAL A 206 6.42 -10.69 0.18
C VAL A 206 5.66 -11.10 1.44
N ALA A 207 4.39 -11.45 1.28
CA ALA A 207 3.57 -12.02 2.35
C ALA A 207 3.30 -13.49 2.09
N PHE A 208 3.32 -14.31 3.14
CA PHE A 208 3.06 -15.74 3.07
C PHE A 208 1.88 -16.16 3.94
N LEU A 209 1.04 -17.04 3.39
CA LEU A 209 -0.03 -17.71 4.11
C LEU A 209 0.49 -18.96 4.81
N LEU A 210 0.42 -18.98 6.15
CA LEU A 210 0.86 -20.11 6.96
C LEU A 210 -0.30 -21.01 7.42
N SER A 211 -1.54 -20.59 7.22
CA SER A 211 -2.73 -21.24 7.81
C SER A 211 -2.93 -22.70 7.36
N ASN A 212 -2.38 -23.10 6.21
CA ASN A 212 -2.52 -24.46 5.68
C ASN A 212 -1.48 -25.43 6.26
N LEU A 213 -0.42 -24.93 6.89
CA LEU A 213 0.62 -25.75 7.51
C LEU A 213 0.08 -26.44 8.76
N ARG A 214 0.41 -27.72 8.93
CA ARG A 214 0.05 -28.46 10.14
C ARG A 214 0.71 -27.90 11.38
N GLU A 215 0.03 -28.01 12.49
CA GLU A 215 0.48 -27.53 13.80
C GLU A 215 1.64 -28.34 14.37
N ALA A 216 2.34 -27.75 15.34
CA ALA A 216 3.35 -28.45 16.12
C ALA A 216 2.74 -29.64 16.85
N GLY A 217 3.43 -30.80 16.77
CA GLY A 217 2.97 -32.05 17.32
C GLY A 217 2.02 -32.85 16.41
N ALA A 218 1.63 -32.32 15.25
CA ALA A 218 0.84 -33.07 14.28
C ALA A 218 1.64 -34.28 13.73
N PRO A 219 0.97 -35.36 13.30
CA PRO A 219 1.65 -36.53 12.77
C PRO A 219 2.25 -36.26 11.39
N ILE A 220 3.38 -36.93 11.10
CA ILE A 220 3.96 -37.05 9.77
C ILE A 220 4.03 -38.53 9.44
N LYS A 221 3.50 -38.96 8.30
CA LYS A 221 3.43 -40.39 7.89
C LYS A 221 2.83 -41.26 8.98
N ARG A 222 1.81 -40.79 9.70
CA ARG A 222 1.11 -41.42 10.83
C ARG A 222 1.97 -41.58 12.11
N ILE A 223 3.13 -40.97 12.18
CA ILE A 223 3.95 -40.92 13.40
C ILE A 223 3.61 -39.62 14.14
N GLU A 224 3.09 -39.76 15.35
CA GLU A 224 2.68 -38.65 16.19
C GLU A 224 3.84 -37.77 16.66
N ASN A 225 3.56 -36.50 16.97
CA ASN A 225 4.53 -35.56 17.53
C ASN A 225 5.74 -35.24 16.62
N GLN A 226 5.59 -35.31 15.30
CA GLN A 226 6.69 -35.12 14.36
C GLN A 226 6.75 -33.69 13.80
N SER A 227 5.62 -33.04 13.63
CA SER A 227 5.61 -31.67 13.07
C SER A 227 6.16 -30.62 14.04
N SER A 228 7.00 -29.74 13.54
CA SER A 228 7.52 -28.60 14.31
C SER A 228 6.59 -27.36 14.27
N GLY A 229 5.54 -27.38 13.44
CA GLY A 229 4.57 -26.30 13.30
C GLY A 229 5.07 -25.11 12.48
N VAL A 230 4.42 -23.96 12.63
CA VAL A 230 4.64 -22.78 11.78
C VAL A 230 5.89 -21.96 12.14
N VAL A 231 6.31 -21.95 13.40
CA VAL A 231 7.38 -21.05 13.89
C VAL A 231 8.73 -21.29 13.20
N PRO A 232 9.22 -22.53 13.01
CA PRO A 232 10.46 -22.77 12.27
C PRO A 232 10.40 -22.28 10.80
N VAL A 233 9.23 -22.37 10.15
CA VAL A 233 9.02 -21.86 8.80
C VAL A 233 9.14 -20.32 8.80
N MET A 234 8.60 -19.64 9.79
CA MET A 234 8.76 -18.19 9.97
C MET A 234 10.23 -17.80 10.08
N LYS A 235 11.04 -18.56 10.83
CA LYS A 235 12.48 -18.29 10.97
C LYS A 235 13.22 -18.42 9.64
N MET A 236 12.96 -19.47 8.86
CA MET A 236 13.57 -19.63 7.53
C MET A 236 13.21 -18.46 6.60
N LEU A 237 11.96 -17.99 6.62
CA LEU A 237 11.52 -16.86 5.82
C LEU A 237 12.17 -15.55 6.29
N GLU A 238 12.27 -15.31 7.60
CA GLU A 238 12.96 -14.15 8.16
C GLU A 238 14.41 -14.07 7.70
N ASP A 239 15.14 -15.18 7.78
CA ASP A 239 16.53 -15.27 7.34
C ASP A 239 16.68 -15.04 5.83
N ALA A 240 15.75 -15.58 5.01
CA ALA A 240 15.73 -15.35 3.59
C ALA A 240 15.57 -13.86 3.24
N PHE A 241 14.68 -13.14 3.91
CA PHE A 241 14.49 -11.71 3.71
C PHE A 241 15.66 -10.87 4.23
N SER A 242 16.30 -11.29 5.32
CA SER A 242 17.47 -10.58 5.84
C SER A 242 18.69 -10.69 4.90
N TYR A 243 18.79 -11.79 4.16
CA TYR A 243 19.86 -12.02 3.19
C TYR A 243 19.64 -11.29 1.87
N ALA A 244 18.44 -11.38 1.29
CA ALA A 244 18.13 -10.87 -0.04
C ALA A 244 17.57 -9.46 0.01
N ASN A 245 18.30 -8.50 -0.58
CA ASN A 245 17.83 -7.13 -0.76
C ASN A 245 18.10 -6.66 -2.21
N GLN A 246 17.49 -5.57 -2.62
CA GLN A 246 17.66 -4.99 -3.95
C GLN A 246 18.94 -4.13 -4.00
N LEU A 247 20.12 -4.73 -4.08
CA LEU A 247 21.41 -4.03 -4.23
C LEU A 247 21.58 -2.83 -3.28
N GLY A 248 21.02 -2.92 -2.07
CA GLY A 248 21.03 -1.83 -1.09
C GLY A 248 20.00 -0.70 -1.33
N ALA A 249 19.29 -0.72 -2.45
CA ALA A 249 18.27 0.30 -2.74
C ALA A 249 17.00 0.10 -1.92
N ARG A 250 16.65 -1.14 -1.59
CA ARG A 250 15.52 -1.52 -0.75
C ARG A 250 15.84 -2.77 0.04
N GLN A 251 15.61 -2.74 1.35
CA GLN A 251 15.80 -3.92 2.20
C GLN A 251 14.71 -4.96 1.96
N GLY A 252 15.04 -6.25 2.17
CA GLY A 252 14.08 -7.33 2.12
C GLY A 252 13.04 -7.19 3.23
N ALA A 253 11.76 -7.33 2.86
CA ALA A 253 10.64 -7.23 3.79
C ALA A 253 9.65 -8.38 3.58
N GLY A 254 9.20 -8.98 4.68
CA GLY A 254 8.25 -10.08 4.65
C GLY A 254 7.14 -9.94 5.69
N ALA A 255 6.01 -10.59 5.40
CA ALA A 255 4.90 -10.76 6.33
C ALA A 255 4.44 -12.21 6.34
N VAL A 256 3.85 -12.64 7.44
CA VAL A 256 3.24 -13.95 7.58
C VAL A 256 1.84 -13.83 8.18
N TRP A 257 0.90 -14.59 7.62
CA TRP A 257 -0.52 -14.55 8.01
C TRP A 257 -0.97 -15.91 8.53
N LEU A 258 -1.67 -15.91 9.66
CA LEU A 258 -2.18 -17.12 10.30
C LEU A 258 -3.64 -16.93 10.73
N HIS A 259 -4.48 -17.92 10.44
CA HIS A 259 -5.86 -17.96 10.91
C HIS A 259 -5.92 -18.18 12.43
N VAL A 260 -6.77 -17.44 13.14
CA VAL A 260 -6.83 -17.52 14.62
C VAL A 260 -7.34 -18.85 15.16
N HIS A 261 -8.02 -19.67 14.35
CA HIS A 261 -8.42 -21.02 14.71
C HIS A 261 -7.36 -22.10 14.39
N HIS A 262 -6.15 -21.68 14.01
CA HIS A 262 -5.00 -22.57 13.87
C HIS A 262 -4.44 -22.94 15.27
N PRO A 263 -4.07 -24.21 15.53
CA PRO A 263 -3.58 -24.64 16.85
C PRO A 263 -2.30 -23.95 17.32
N ASP A 264 -1.47 -23.44 16.43
CA ASP A 264 -0.24 -22.72 16.78
C ASP A 264 -0.43 -21.20 17.01
N ILE A 265 -1.67 -20.69 17.03
CA ILE A 265 -1.93 -19.24 17.08
C ILE A 265 -1.23 -18.53 18.25
N LEU A 266 -1.27 -19.10 19.46
CA LEU A 266 -0.63 -18.47 20.61
C LEU A 266 0.90 -18.48 20.49
N ARG A 267 1.50 -19.56 19.99
CA ARG A 267 2.94 -19.65 19.73
C ARG A 267 3.38 -18.65 18.65
N PHE A 268 2.56 -18.48 17.61
CA PHE A 268 2.77 -17.50 16.54
C PHE A 268 2.80 -16.09 17.11
N LEU A 269 1.83 -15.71 17.92
CA LEU A 269 1.77 -14.40 18.56
C LEU A 269 2.95 -14.15 19.50
N ASP A 270 3.33 -15.15 20.29
CA ASP A 270 4.41 -15.05 21.27
C ASP A 270 5.80 -14.83 20.65
N THR A 271 5.98 -15.10 19.36
CA THR A 271 7.23 -14.78 18.63
C THR A 271 7.58 -13.29 18.65
N ARG A 272 6.60 -12.42 18.91
CA ARG A 272 6.76 -10.95 18.95
C ARG A 272 6.82 -10.35 20.35
N ARG A 273 6.77 -11.16 21.40
CA ARG A 273 6.97 -10.66 22.76
C ARG A 273 8.39 -10.14 22.94
N GLU A 274 8.53 -9.08 23.71
CA GLU A 274 9.85 -8.48 24.04
C GLU A 274 10.78 -9.47 24.73
N ASN A 275 10.23 -10.35 25.57
CA ASN A 275 10.95 -11.37 26.33
C ASN A 275 10.90 -12.78 25.68
N ALA A 276 10.57 -12.88 24.40
CA ALA A 276 10.57 -14.16 23.70
C ALA A 276 11.97 -14.79 23.67
N ASP A 277 12.03 -16.13 23.78
CA ASP A 277 13.28 -16.87 23.59
C ASP A 277 13.84 -16.56 22.18
N GLU A 278 15.14 -16.26 22.10
CA GLU A 278 15.82 -15.91 20.85
C GLU A 278 15.66 -16.98 19.76
N LYS A 279 15.46 -18.26 20.14
CA LYS A 279 15.22 -19.34 19.19
C LYS A 279 13.89 -19.22 18.44
N ILE A 280 12.89 -18.58 19.04
CA ILE A 280 11.56 -18.44 18.45
C ILE A 280 11.25 -16.99 18.10
N ARG A 281 12.04 -16.04 18.58
CA ARG A 281 11.79 -14.59 18.39
C ARG A 281 11.87 -14.22 16.91
N ILE A 282 10.84 -13.52 16.45
CA ILE A 282 10.75 -12.91 15.12
C ILE A 282 10.95 -11.40 15.26
N LYS A 283 11.97 -10.87 14.58
CA LYS A 283 12.39 -9.46 14.69
C LYS A 283 11.91 -8.60 13.53
N THR A 284 11.95 -9.15 12.31
CA THR A 284 11.78 -8.38 11.07
C THR A 284 10.52 -8.73 10.28
N LEU A 285 9.93 -9.93 10.45
CA LEU A 285 8.67 -10.25 9.80
C LEU A 285 7.49 -9.52 10.42
N SER A 286 6.62 -8.97 9.58
CA SER A 286 5.30 -8.51 10.00
C SER A 286 4.37 -9.70 10.22
N LEU A 287 3.59 -9.66 11.30
CA LEU A 287 2.61 -10.69 11.61
C LEU A 287 1.20 -10.19 11.30
N GLY A 288 0.38 -11.03 10.67
CA GLY A 288 -1.04 -10.79 10.47
C GLY A 288 -1.88 -11.99 10.91
N VAL A 289 -3.09 -11.72 11.37
CA VAL A 289 -4.06 -12.75 11.74
C VAL A 289 -5.37 -12.60 10.98
N VAL A 290 -6.00 -13.73 10.72
CA VAL A 290 -7.31 -13.82 10.04
C VAL A 290 -8.35 -14.21 11.07
N ILE A 291 -9.36 -13.34 11.30
CA ILE A 291 -10.37 -13.52 12.35
C ILE A 291 -11.76 -13.61 11.72
N PRO A 292 -12.46 -14.76 11.83
CA PRO A 292 -13.86 -14.88 11.43
C PRO A 292 -14.82 -14.30 12.48
N ASP A 293 -16.03 -13.98 12.08
CA ASP A 293 -17.08 -13.41 12.94
C ASP A 293 -17.39 -14.27 14.17
N ILE A 294 -17.33 -15.60 14.01
CA ILE A 294 -17.58 -16.55 15.10
C ILE A 294 -16.66 -16.32 16.30
N THR A 295 -15.41 -15.89 16.06
CA THR A 295 -14.44 -15.64 17.14
C THR A 295 -14.90 -14.49 18.05
N PHE A 296 -15.44 -13.41 17.46
CA PHE A 296 -16.02 -12.30 18.22
C PHE A 296 -17.27 -12.73 19.00
N GLN A 297 -18.11 -13.58 18.41
CA GLN A 297 -19.28 -14.09 19.07
C GLN A 297 -18.91 -14.95 20.29
N LEU A 298 -17.96 -15.88 20.13
CA LEU A 298 -17.47 -16.72 21.23
C LEU A 298 -16.86 -15.87 22.36
N ALA A 299 -16.11 -14.83 22.02
CA ALA A 299 -15.55 -13.89 23.01
C ALA A 299 -16.63 -13.11 23.76
N LYS A 300 -17.69 -12.67 23.06
CA LYS A 300 -18.86 -12.01 23.66
C LYS A 300 -19.54 -12.91 24.68
N GLU A 301 -19.70 -14.18 24.36
CA GLU A 301 -20.34 -15.21 25.20
C GLU A 301 -19.40 -15.76 26.30
N ASP A 302 -18.15 -15.31 26.33
CA ASP A 302 -17.11 -15.83 27.23
C ASP A 302 -16.90 -17.35 27.08
N ALA A 303 -17.02 -17.84 25.86
CA ALA A 303 -16.97 -19.26 25.53
C ALA A 303 -15.56 -19.76 25.23
N GLN A 304 -15.39 -21.09 25.30
CA GLN A 304 -14.25 -21.76 24.72
C GLN A 304 -14.34 -21.71 23.19
N MET A 305 -13.20 -21.53 22.54
CA MET A 305 -13.06 -21.62 21.09
C MET A 305 -12.17 -22.81 20.71
N ALA A 306 -12.62 -23.54 19.70
CA ALA A 306 -11.84 -24.64 19.14
C ALA A 306 -10.80 -24.12 18.14
N LEU A 307 -9.59 -24.68 18.22
CA LEU A 307 -8.54 -24.58 17.24
C LEU A 307 -8.44 -25.91 16.51
N PHE A 308 -8.45 -25.91 15.19
CA PHE A 308 -8.59 -27.12 14.38
C PHE A 308 -7.28 -27.47 13.65
N SER A 309 -6.93 -28.76 13.63
CA SER A 309 -5.79 -29.25 12.85
C SER A 309 -6.01 -29.02 11.36
N PRO A 310 -5.18 -28.19 10.68
CA PRO A 310 -5.31 -27.96 9.24
C PRO A 310 -5.17 -29.24 8.42
N TYR A 311 -4.30 -30.14 8.84
CA TYR A 311 -4.11 -31.45 8.18
C TYR A 311 -5.39 -32.29 8.20
N ASP A 312 -6.08 -32.37 9.34
CA ASP A 312 -7.32 -33.14 9.43
C ASP A 312 -8.45 -32.49 8.62
N VAL A 313 -8.57 -31.16 8.68
CA VAL A 313 -9.57 -30.43 7.89
C VAL A 313 -9.37 -30.66 6.39
N GLU A 314 -8.17 -30.50 5.88
CA GLU A 314 -7.87 -30.72 4.45
C GLU A 314 -8.18 -32.16 4.03
N ARG A 315 -7.72 -33.13 4.82
CA ARG A 315 -7.94 -34.57 4.54
C ARG A 315 -9.40 -34.98 4.53
N LEU A 316 -10.21 -34.41 5.44
CA LEU A 316 -11.61 -34.82 5.63
C LEU A 316 -12.58 -34.00 4.79
N TYR A 317 -12.29 -32.73 4.53
CA TYR A 317 -13.17 -31.80 3.82
C TYR A 317 -12.72 -31.52 2.38
N GLY A 318 -11.55 -32.01 1.97
CA GLY A 318 -11.07 -31.95 0.60
C GLY A 318 -10.61 -30.57 0.11
N LYS A 319 -10.40 -29.64 1.04
CA LYS A 319 -9.88 -28.28 0.75
C LYS A 319 -8.85 -27.88 1.79
N PRO A 320 -7.80 -27.13 1.39
CA PRO A 320 -6.89 -26.51 2.35
C PRO A 320 -7.63 -25.72 3.42
N PHE A 321 -7.10 -25.67 4.62
CA PHE A 321 -7.74 -25.06 5.78
C PHE A 321 -8.18 -23.60 5.51
N ALA A 322 -7.31 -22.78 4.90
CA ALA A 322 -7.61 -21.39 4.60
C ALA A 322 -8.73 -21.21 3.55
N ASP A 323 -8.95 -22.21 2.69
CA ASP A 323 -10.03 -22.17 1.69
C ASP A 323 -11.40 -22.61 2.25
N CYS A 324 -11.42 -23.07 3.50
CA CYS A 324 -12.63 -23.40 4.21
C CYS A 324 -13.20 -22.15 4.90
N ALA A 325 -14.51 -21.95 4.82
CA ALA A 325 -15.22 -20.92 5.60
C ALA A 325 -15.35 -21.39 7.07
N ILE A 326 -14.27 -21.26 7.84
CA ILE A 326 -14.20 -21.81 9.21
C ILE A 326 -15.32 -21.30 10.09
N GLY A 327 -15.72 -20.03 9.95
CA GLY A 327 -16.85 -19.48 10.71
C GLY A 327 -18.17 -20.21 10.46
N ASP A 328 -18.47 -20.49 9.19
CA ASP A 328 -19.70 -21.22 8.80
C ASP A 328 -19.63 -22.69 9.16
N LEU A 329 -18.44 -23.30 9.02
CA LEU A 329 -18.21 -24.71 9.32
C LEU A 329 -17.98 -24.99 10.81
N TYR A 330 -17.86 -23.96 11.64
CA TYR A 330 -17.46 -24.10 13.04
C TYR A 330 -18.25 -25.13 13.82
N PRO A 331 -19.60 -25.13 13.82
CA PRO A 331 -20.37 -26.15 14.55
C PRO A 331 -20.11 -27.57 14.04
N GLN A 332 -19.98 -27.74 12.72
CA GLN A 332 -19.69 -29.04 12.10
C GLN A 332 -18.29 -29.53 12.47
N LEU A 333 -17.28 -28.66 12.41
CA LEU A 333 -15.90 -29.00 12.77
C LEU A 333 -15.76 -29.35 14.26
N VAL A 334 -16.50 -28.64 15.12
CA VAL A 334 -16.55 -28.95 16.56
C VAL A 334 -17.14 -30.33 16.81
N ALA A 335 -18.21 -30.70 16.10
CA ALA A 335 -18.91 -31.98 16.26
C ALA A 335 -18.15 -33.16 15.61
N ASP A 336 -17.27 -32.92 14.65
CA ASP A 336 -16.53 -33.98 13.96
C ASP A 336 -15.34 -34.48 14.82
N GLU A 337 -15.49 -35.65 15.45
CA GLU A 337 -14.47 -36.26 16.32
C GLU A 337 -13.17 -36.63 15.57
N ARG A 338 -13.21 -36.74 14.25
CA ARG A 338 -12.05 -37.06 13.41
C ARG A 338 -11.10 -35.87 13.23
N VAL A 339 -11.57 -34.65 13.49
CA VAL A 339 -10.78 -33.43 13.47
C VAL A 339 -10.16 -33.21 14.85
N ARG A 340 -8.83 -33.21 14.95
CA ARG A 340 -8.14 -32.89 16.20
C ARG A 340 -8.34 -31.44 16.55
N LYS A 341 -8.59 -31.15 17.82
CA LYS A 341 -8.89 -29.85 18.36
C LYS A 341 -8.04 -29.53 19.58
N ARG A 342 -7.70 -28.27 19.72
CA ARG A 342 -7.26 -27.67 20.97
C ARG A 342 -8.28 -26.62 21.37
N TRP A 343 -8.46 -26.43 22.66
CA TRP A 343 -9.42 -25.46 23.17
C TRP A 343 -8.72 -24.36 23.93
N ILE A 344 -9.11 -23.12 23.66
CA ILE A 344 -8.68 -21.94 24.42
C ILE A 344 -9.92 -21.10 24.71
N ARG A 345 -9.84 -20.24 25.70
CA ARG A 345 -10.89 -19.25 25.97
C ARG A 345 -10.83 -18.15 24.92
N ALA A 346 -11.93 -17.82 24.28
CA ALA A 346 -11.92 -16.81 23.21
C ALA A 346 -11.47 -15.43 23.69
N ARG A 347 -11.83 -15.03 24.92
CA ARG A 347 -11.35 -13.78 25.53
C ARG A 347 -9.85 -13.75 25.74
N ASP A 348 -9.24 -14.88 26.07
CA ASP A 348 -7.77 -14.96 26.25
C ASP A 348 -7.03 -14.71 24.94
N LEU A 349 -7.60 -15.13 23.80
CA LEU A 349 -7.06 -14.78 22.48
C LEU A 349 -7.06 -13.26 22.26
N PHE A 350 -8.20 -12.59 22.50
CA PHE A 350 -8.29 -11.13 22.32
C PHE A 350 -7.40 -10.36 23.29
N GLN A 351 -7.27 -10.84 24.53
CA GLN A 351 -6.31 -10.26 25.46
C GLN A 351 -4.88 -10.41 24.95
N ARG A 352 -4.51 -11.60 24.49
CA ARG A 352 -3.18 -11.86 23.90
C ARG A 352 -2.92 -10.96 22.68
N LEU A 353 -3.89 -10.82 21.78
CA LEU A 353 -3.78 -9.93 20.62
C LEU A 353 -3.50 -8.49 21.05
N ALA A 354 -4.26 -7.98 22.03
CA ALA A 354 -4.08 -6.61 22.51
C ALA A 354 -2.75 -6.41 23.22
N GLU A 355 -2.28 -7.38 24.01
CA GLU A 355 -0.97 -7.35 24.67
C GLU A 355 0.17 -7.28 23.64
N ILE A 356 0.17 -8.14 22.63
CA ILE A 356 1.19 -8.15 21.59
C ILE A 356 1.13 -6.88 20.73
N GLN A 357 -0.06 -6.37 20.44
CA GLN A 357 -0.22 -5.08 19.74
C GLN A 357 0.28 -3.90 20.58
N PHE A 358 0.07 -3.95 21.88
CA PHE A 358 0.60 -2.95 22.79
C PHE A 358 2.14 -2.96 22.84
N GLU A 359 2.75 -4.15 22.89
CA GLU A 359 4.21 -4.32 22.94
C GLU A 359 4.89 -4.00 21.59
N SER A 360 4.31 -4.41 20.46
CA SER A 360 5.01 -4.46 19.16
C SER A 360 4.29 -3.76 18.00
N GLY A 361 3.04 -3.36 18.18
CA GLY A 361 2.19 -2.87 17.09
C GLY A 361 1.59 -3.96 16.20
N TYR A 362 2.05 -5.20 16.31
CA TYR A 362 1.56 -6.39 15.59
C TYR A 362 0.66 -7.25 16.48
N PRO A 363 -0.16 -8.15 15.90
CA PRO A 363 -0.35 -8.43 14.49
C PRO A 363 -1.30 -7.44 13.81
N TYR A 364 -1.25 -7.41 12.46
CA TYR A 364 -2.34 -6.89 11.63
C TYR A 364 -3.54 -7.82 11.73
N ILE A 365 -4.73 -7.32 11.39
CA ILE A 365 -5.96 -8.11 11.43
C ILE A 365 -6.67 -8.05 10.08
N MET A 366 -7.10 -9.20 9.55
CA MET A 366 -8.06 -9.31 8.47
C MET A 366 -9.37 -9.90 9.04
N PHE A 367 -10.46 -9.16 8.90
CA PHE A 367 -11.80 -9.62 9.28
C PHE A 367 -12.37 -10.50 8.17
N GLU A 368 -12.21 -11.81 8.33
CA GLU A 368 -12.37 -12.81 7.26
C GLU A 368 -13.74 -12.74 6.60
N ASP A 369 -14.80 -12.77 7.38
CA ASP A 369 -16.15 -12.82 6.85
C ASP A 369 -16.58 -11.48 6.24
N THR A 370 -16.16 -10.37 6.82
CA THR A 370 -16.39 -9.04 6.25
C THR A 370 -15.75 -8.91 4.87
N VAL A 371 -14.49 -9.33 4.74
CA VAL A 371 -13.75 -9.31 3.48
C VAL A 371 -14.43 -10.18 2.42
N ASN A 372 -14.78 -11.42 2.77
CA ASN A 372 -15.32 -12.37 1.81
C ASN A 372 -16.78 -12.06 1.42
N ARG A 373 -17.59 -11.49 2.32
CA ARG A 373 -18.93 -10.98 1.95
C ARG A 373 -18.86 -9.80 0.98
N ALA A 374 -17.87 -8.96 1.12
CA ALA A 374 -17.68 -7.78 0.27
C ALA A 374 -17.00 -8.09 -1.05
N SER A 375 -16.33 -9.23 -1.20
CA SER A 375 -15.60 -9.59 -2.42
C SER A 375 -16.53 -9.66 -3.63
N PRO A 376 -16.21 -8.95 -4.72
CA PRO A 376 -17.05 -8.97 -5.92
C PRO A 376 -16.77 -10.16 -6.83
N VAL A 377 -15.73 -10.94 -6.56
CA VAL A 377 -15.28 -12.06 -7.41
C VAL A 377 -15.44 -13.40 -6.68
N ALA A 378 -15.55 -14.48 -7.45
CA ALA A 378 -15.61 -15.84 -6.92
C ALA A 378 -14.27 -16.27 -6.33
N GLY A 379 -14.33 -17.14 -5.35
CA GLY A 379 -13.16 -17.63 -4.60
C GLY A 379 -13.11 -17.06 -3.19
N ARG A 380 -12.00 -17.30 -2.51
CA ARG A 380 -11.84 -16.89 -1.11
C ARG A 380 -10.57 -16.05 -0.94
N VAL A 381 -10.71 -14.93 -0.25
CA VAL A 381 -9.59 -14.14 0.22
C VAL A 381 -9.13 -14.74 1.55
N THR A 382 -7.86 -15.16 1.61
CA THR A 382 -7.30 -15.95 2.72
C THR A 382 -6.25 -15.22 3.52
N MET A 383 -5.72 -14.13 3.00
CA MET A 383 -4.62 -13.35 3.59
C MET A 383 -4.59 -11.94 3.04
N SER A 384 -3.71 -11.11 3.58
CA SER A 384 -3.37 -9.80 3.04
C SER A 384 -1.85 -9.64 2.88
N ASN A 385 -1.40 -8.45 2.45
CA ASN A 385 0.00 -8.12 2.23
C ASN A 385 0.68 -7.53 3.49
N LEU A 386 1.89 -6.98 3.31
CA LEU A 386 2.67 -6.34 4.38
C LEU A 386 2.00 -5.10 4.97
N CYS A 387 1.12 -4.45 4.22
CA CYS A 387 0.46 -3.21 4.64
C CYS A 387 -1.06 -3.37 4.77
N SER A 388 -1.59 -4.58 4.63
CA SER A 388 -2.98 -4.98 4.83
C SER A 388 -4.03 -4.32 3.92
N GLU A 389 -3.63 -3.76 2.78
CA GLU A 389 -4.55 -3.18 1.79
C GLU A 389 -4.90 -4.11 0.63
N ILE A 390 -4.12 -5.17 0.37
CA ILE A 390 -4.36 -6.09 -0.75
C ILE A 390 -5.21 -7.25 -0.30
N LEU A 391 -6.38 -7.39 -0.90
CA LEU A 391 -7.38 -8.40 -0.60
C LEU A 391 -7.87 -9.04 -1.91
N GLN A 392 -7.20 -10.11 -2.32
CA GLN A 392 -7.45 -10.79 -3.58
C GLN A 392 -7.60 -12.30 -3.37
N VAL A 393 -8.30 -12.95 -4.27
CA VAL A 393 -8.41 -14.41 -4.29
C VAL A 393 -7.14 -15.02 -4.85
N SER A 394 -6.77 -16.18 -4.34
CA SER A 394 -5.63 -16.99 -4.79
C SER A 394 -6.02 -18.46 -4.87
N THR A 395 -5.26 -19.22 -5.65
CA THR A 395 -5.44 -20.67 -5.77
C THR A 395 -4.13 -21.41 -5.52
N PRO A 396 -4.18 -22.64 -4.96
CA PRO A 396 -2.98 -23.38 -4.58
C PRO A 396 -2.18 -23.87 -5.79
N SER A 397 -0.86 -23.87 -5.66
CA SER A 397 0.06 -24.57 -6.56
C SER A 397 0.44 -25.93 -6.00
N ALA A 398 0.87 -26.84 -6.87
CA ALA A 398 1.47 -28.13 -6.49
C ALA A 398 2.85 -28.26 -7.11
N TYR A 399 3.74 -28.98 -6.43
CA TYR A 399 5.15 -29.09 -6.82
C TYR A 399 5.59 -30.54 -6.90
N ASN A 400 6.56 -30.82 -7.76
CA ASN A 400 7.31 -32.07 -7.83
C ASN A 400 8.44 -32.07 -6.78
N GLU A 401 9.07 -33.22 -6.56
CA GLU A 401 10.18 -33.38 -5.61
C GLU A 401 11.40 -32.49 -5.91
N ASP A 402 11.58 -32.10 -7.18
CA ASP A 402 12.64 -31.20 -7.63
C ASP A 402 12.27 -29.72 -7.50
N LEU A 403 11.16 -29.40 -6.83
CA LEU A 403 10.57 -28.06 -6.65
C LEU A 403 10.04 -27.42 -7.95
N SER A 404 10.00 -28.13 -9.06
CA SER A 404 9.28 -27.68 -10.26
C SER A 404 7.77 -27.72 -10.02
N TYR A 405 7.02 -26.89 -10.75
CA TYR A 405 5.57 -26.88 -10.63
C TYR A 405 4.95 -28.10 -11.31
N ALA A 406 4.20 -28.90 -10.56
CA ALA A 406 3.29 -29.91 -11.08
C ALA A 406 1.96 -29.28 -11.48
N HIS A 407 1.52 -28.23 -10.78
CA HIS A 407 0.38 -27.39 -11.11
C HIS A 407 0.70 -25.95 -10.71
N ILE A 408 0.47 -25.02 -11.62
CA ILE A 408 0.65 -23.58 -11.37
C ILE A 408 -0.70 -22.99 -10.95
N GLY A 409 -0.80 -22.61 -9.70
CA GLY A 409 -1.92 -21.84 -9.17
C GLY A 409 -1.77 -20.34 -9.41
N GLU A 410 -2.68 -19.56 -8.85
CA GLU A 410 -2.66 -18.09 -8.91
C GLU A 410 -2.25 -17.50 -7.57
N ASP A 411 -1.01 -17.04 -7.46
CA ASP A 411 -0.57 -16.15 -6.38
C ASP A 411 -0.79 -14.68 -6.78
N ILE A 412 -0.63 -13.77 -5.82
CA ILE A 412 -1.09 -12.39 -5.93
C ILE A 412 0.10 -11.43 -6.11
N SER A 413 -0.07 -10.43 -6.95
CA SER A 413 0.78 -9.25 -7.03
C SER A 413 -0.05 -7.97 -6.88
N CYS A 414 0.58 -6.88 -6.43
CA CYS A 414 -0.10 -5.60 -6.31
C CYS A 414 0.62 -4.48 -7.06
N ASN A 415 -0.13 -3.79 -7.92
CA ASN A 415 0.32 -2.65 -8.70
C ASN A 415 -0.30 -1.40 -8.11
N LEU A 416 0.49 -0.66 -7.35
CA LEU A 416 0.01 0.50 -6.59
C LEU A 416 0.41 1.82 -7.22
N GLY A 417 -0.46 2.79 -7.07
CA GLY A 417 -0.25 4.20 -7.33
C GLY A 417 -1.38 4.98 -6.69
N SER A 418 -1.12 6.20 -6.25
CA SER A 418 -2.09 6.95 -5.46
C SER A 418 -2.43 8.29 -6.08
N LEU A 419 -3.72 8.64 -6.04
CA LEU A 419 -4.21 9.98 -6.31
C LEU A 419 -3.96 10.88 -5.09
N ASN A 420 -3.50 12.09 -5.34
CA ASN A 420 -3.50 13.14 -4.33
C ASN A 420 -4.87 13.81 -4.33
N ILE A 421 -5.67 13.59 -3.29
CA ILE A 421 -7.06 14.03 -3.23
C ILE A 421 -7.20 15.54 -3.49
N ALA A 422 -6.34 16.37 -2.89
CA ALA A 422 -6.41 17.81 -3.08
C ALA A 422 -6.21 18.22 -4.55
N HIS A 423 -5.18 17.70 -5.19
CA HIS A 423 -4.86 18.02 -6.58
C HIS A 423 -5.83 17.34 -7.56
N THR A 424 -6.38 16.18 -7.21
CA THR A 424 -7.41 15.52 -8.01
C THR A 424 -8.72 16.29 -8.00
N MET A 425 -9.11 16.86 -6.85
CA MET A 425 -10.27 17.77 -6.75
C MET A 425 -10.06 19.06 -7.54
N ASP A 426 -8.82 19.49 -7.70
CA ASP A 426 -8.45 20.67 -8.50
C ASP A 426 -8.21 20.33 -9.99
N SER A 427 -8.38 19.08 -10.40
CA SER A 427 -8.17 18.66 -11.80
C SER A 427 -9.16 19.35 -12.74
N PRO A 428 -8.71 19.82 -13.90
CA PRO A 428 -9.62 20.35 -14.93
C PRO A 428 -10.52 19.25 -15.53
N ASP A 429 -10.15 17.99 -15.38
CA ASP A 429 -10.92 16.83 -15.82
C ASP A 429 -10.71 15.66 -14.85
N PHE A 430 -11.56 15.58 -13.85
CA PHE A 430 -11.52 14.57 -12.79
C PHE A 430 -11.56 13.14 -13.36
N GLY A 431 -12.45 12.88 -14.31
CA GLY A 431 -12.60 11.56 -14.93
C GLY A 431 -11.36 11.14 -15.70
N ARG A 432 -10.74 12.05 -16.44
CA ARG A 432 -9.50 11.78 -17.19
C ARG A 432 -8.32 11.50 -16.26
N THR A 433 -8.20 12.20 -15.15
CA THR A 433 -7.17 11.93 -14.15
C THR A 433 -7.25 10.49 -13.66
N ILE A 434 -8.44 10.00 -13.30
CA ILE A 434 -8.65 8.63 -12.83
C ILE A 434 -8.40 7.63 -13.96
N ALA A 435 -8.92 7.88 -15.16
CA ALA A 435 -8.73 7.02 -16.32
C ALA A 435 -7.24 6.86 -16.67
N THR A 436 -6.48 7.96 -16.63
CA THR A 436 -5.03 7.94 -16.89
C THR A 436 -4.29 7.10 -15.84
N ALA A 437 -4.66 7.24 -14.56
CA ALA A 437 -4.08 6.45 -13.47
C ALA A 437 -4.40 4.95 -13.59
N VAL A 438 -5.64 4.59 -13.87
CA VAL A 438 -6.05 3.19 -14.06
C VAL A 438 -5.31 2.56 -15.24
N ARG A 439 -5.19 3.25 -16.37
CA ARG A 439 -4.45 2.76 -17.54
C ARG A 439 -2.96 2.60 -17.23
N ALA A 440 -2.35 3.52 -16.50
CA ALA A 440 -0.95 3.45 -16.10
C ALA A 440 -0.68 2.23 -15.18
N LEU A 441 -1.53 2.00 -14.18
CA LEU A 441 -1.40 0.86 -13.29
C LEU A 441 -1.66 -0.47 -14.01
N THR A 442 -2.62 -0.49 -14.95
CA THR A 442 -2.87 -1.66 -15.80
C THR A 442 -1.65 -1.99 -16.66
N ALA A 443 -0.95 -0.99 -17.17
CA ALA A 443 0.29 -1.21 -17.93
C ALA A 443 1.39 -1.88 -17.07
N VAL A 444 1.50 -1.54 -15.78
CA VAL A 444 2.44 -2.22 -14.86
C VAL A 444 2.10 -3.72 -14.78
N SER A 445 0.83 -4.06 -14.61
CA SER A 445 0.37 -5.45 -14.61
C SER A 445 0.71 -6.16 -15.92
N ASP A 446 0.39 -5.55 -17.05
CA ASP A 446 0.59 -6.15 -18.38
C ASP A 446 2.08 -6.32 -18.74
N MET A 447 2.97 -5.50 -18.19
CA MET A 447 4.42 -5.53 -18.45
C MET A 447 5.18 -6.46 -17.49
N SER A 448 4.56 -6.89 -16.41
CA SER A 448 5.22 -7.69 -15.39
C SER A 448 5.27 -9.16 -15.80
N ASP A 449 6.49 -9.66 -15.94
CA ASP A 449 6.78 -11.05 -16.27
C ASP A 449 7.77 -11.63 -15.26
N ILE A 450 7.22 -12.23 -14.19
CA ILE A 450 8.00 -12.77 -13.08
C ILE A 450 8.24 -14.26 -13.30
N GLN A 451 9.14 -14.59 -14.22
CA GLN A 451 9.50 -15.94 -14.61
C GLN A 451 10.03 -16.81 -13.46
N SER A 452 10.67 -16.17 -12.47
CA SER A 452 11.24 -16.87 -11.29
C SER A 452 10.17 -17.40 -10.33
N VAL A 453 8.93 -16.85 -10.38
CA VAL A 453 7.79 -17.29 -9.57
C VAL A 453 6.55 -17.40 -10.47
N PRO A 454 6.43 -18.50 -11.24
CA PRO A 454 5.36 -18.68 -12.22
C PRO A 454 3.93 -18.53 -11.69
N SER A 455 3.67 -18.86 -10.43
CA SER A 455 2.34 -18.67 -9.81
C SER A 455 1.95 -17.19 -9.67
N VAL A 456 2.92 -16.31 -9.44
CA VAL A 456 2.68 -14.86 -9.43
C VAL A 456 2.40 -14.36 -10.84
N ALA A 457 3.16 -14.81 -11.84
CA ALA A 457 2.93 -14.47 -13.23
C ALA A 457 1.54 -14.94 -13.71
N ALA A 458 1.14 -16.15 -13.35
CA ALA A 458 -0.18 -16.71 -13.68
C ALA A 458 -1.32 -15.90 -13.03
N GLY A 459 -1.20 -15.58 -11.74
CA GLY A 459 -2.19 -14.78 -11.02
C GLY A 459 -2.32 -13.36 -11.59
N ASN A 460 -1.20 -12.73 -11.94
CA ASN A 460 -1.19 -11.41 -12.56
C ASN A 460 -1.86 -11.42 -13.95
N ALA A 461 -1.53 -12.43 -14.79
CA ALA A 461 -2.12 -12.58 -16.11
C ALA A 461 -3.63 -12.88 -16.07
N ALA A 462 -4.10 -13.63 -15.06
CA ALA A 462 -5.52 -13.93 -14.88
C ALA A 462 -6.32 -12.72 -14.35
N SER A 463 -5.73 -11.93 -13.46
CA SER A 463 -6.43 -10.87 -12.74
C SER A 463 -6.27 -9.48 -13.35
N HIS A 464 -5.12 -9.16 -13.94
CA HIS A 464 -4.73 -7.79 -14.28
C HIS A 464 -5.04 -6.80 -13.15
N ALA A 465 -4.90 -7.25 -11.89
CA ALA A 465 -5.30 -6.49 -10.72
C ALA A 465 -4.44 -5.26 -10.53
N ILE A 466 -5.09 -4.18 -10.10
CA ILE A 466 -4.44 -2.93 -9.73
C ILE A 466 -4.92 -2.48 -8.35
N GLY A 467 -4.19 -1.56 -7.75
CA GLY A 467 -4.53 -0.93 -6.48
C GLY A 467 -4.43 0.59 -6.62
N LEU A 468 -5.46 1.22 -7.17
CA LEU A 468 -5.57 2.67 -7.16
C LEU A 468 -5.84 3.14 -5.72
N GLY A 469 -4.87 3.85 -5.16
CA GLY A 469 -4.91 4.36 -3.80
C GLY A 469 -5.14 5.87 -3.74
N GLN A 470 -5.08 6.39 -2.52
CA GLN A 470 -5.34 7.79 -2.21
C GLN A 470 -4.31 8.30 -1.18
N MET A 471 -3.99 9.58 -1.25
CA MET A 471 -3.25 10.32 -0.24
C MET A 471 -3.79 11.72 -0.10
N ASN A 472 -3.45 12.40 1.02
CA ASN A 472 -3.78 13.79 1.27
C ASN A 472 -5.26 14.08 1.61
N LEU A 473 -5.94 13.13 2.28
CA LEU A 473 -7.31 13.40 2.75
C LEU A 473 -7.29 14.50 3.83
N HIS A 474 -6.46 14.36 4.87
CA HIS A 474 -6.41 15.35 5.95
C HIS A 474 -5.96 16.72 5.44
N GLY A 475 -4.93 16.77 4.57
CA GLY A 475 -4.48 18.03 3.97
C GLY A 475 -5.58 18.73 3.16
N TYR A 476 -6.34 17.97 2.38
CA TYR A 476 -7.47 18.53 1.63
C TYR A 476 -8.57 19.07 2.55
N LEU A 477 -9.00 18.27 3.53
CA LEU A 477 -10.04 18.69 4.47
C LEU A 477 -9.63 19.97 5.22
N ALA A 478 -8.40 20.02 5.72
CA ALA A 478 -7.88 21.19 6.43
C ALA A 478 -7.80 22.42 5.50
N ARG A 479 -7.35 22.24 4.26
CA ARG A 479 -7.37 23.33 3.25
C ARG A 479 -8.76 23.90 3.05
N GLU A 480 -9.77 23.05 3.06
CA GLU A 480 -11.18 23.44 2.90
C GLU A 480 -11.86 23.86 4.20
N GLY A 481 -11.14 23.96 5.31
CA GLY A 481 -11.69 24.37 6.60
C GLY A 481 -12.57 23.30 7.26
N ILE A 482 -12.37 22.03 6.96
CA ILE A 482 -13.13 20.88 7.46
C ILE A 482 -12.26 20.08 8.45
N ALA A 483 -12.78 19.83 9.64
CA ALA A 483 -12.10 19.00 10.62
C ALA A 483 -12.16 17.52 10.21
N TYR A 484 -11.04 16.79 10.39
CA TYR A 484 -11.00 15.36 10.15
C TYR A 484 -11.97 14.62 11.10
N GLY A 485 -12.73 13.67 10.55
CA GLY A 485 -13.72 12.90 11.32
C GLY A 485 -14.99 13.65 11.69
N SER A 486 -15.16 14.90 11.21
CA SER A 486 -16.42 15.64 11.33
C SER A 486 -17.49 15.07 10.38
N PRO A 487 -18.78 15.38 10.58
CA PRO A 487 -19.84 14.96 9.65
C PRO A 487 -19.57 15.37 8.20
N GLU A 488 -19.02 16.56 7.97
CA GLU A 488 -18.63 17.02 6.64
C GLU A 488 -17.43 16.26 6.08
N GLY A 489 -16.43 15.92 6.92
CA GLY A 489 -15.29 15.09 6.52
C GLY A 489 -15.70 13.67 6.14
N LEU A 490 -16.63 13.07 6.88
CA LEU A 490 -17.19 11.75 6.58
C LEU A 490 -18.00 11.77 5.27
N ASP A 491 -18.83 12.79 5.09
CA ASP A 491 -19.63 12.98 3.87
C ASP A 491 -18.73 13.16 2.64
N PHE A 492 -17.71 14.00 2.74
CA PHE A 492 -16.72 14.16 1.65
C PHE A 492 -16.04 12.83 1.32
N THR A 493 -15.56 12.12 2.31
CA THR A 493 -14.87 10.83 2.11
C THR A 493 -15.74 9.84 1.38
N ASN A 494 -17.01 9.70 1.79
CA ASN A 494 -17.95 8.82 1.13
C ASN A 494 -18.14 9.20 -0.36
N ILE A 495 -18.49 10.45 -0.65
CA ILE A 495 -18.83 10.90 -2.01
C ILE A 495 -17.58 10.93 -2.93
N TYR A 496 -16.43 11.27 -2.39
CA TYR A 496 -15.18 11.21 -3.15
C TYR A 496 -14.87 9.79 -3.63
N PHE A 497 -14.86 8.81 -2.72
CA PHE A 497 -14.60 7.41 -3.08
C PHE A 497 -15.71 6.81 -3.97
N TYR A 498 -16.95 7.19 -3.75
CA TYR A 498 -18.07 6.86 -4.63
C TYR A 498 -17.81 7.30 -6.08
N THR A 499 -17.38 8.54 -6.26
CA THR A 499 -17.13 9.12 -7.59
C THR A 499 -15.90 8.48 -8.26
N VAL A 500 -14.83 8.29 -7.52
CA VAL A 500 -13.62 7.59 -8.01
C VAL A 500 -13.96 6.17 -8.46
N THR A 501 -14.79 5.45 -7.71
CA THR A 501 -15.17 4.07 -8.02
C THR A 501 -15.89 3.96 -9.36
N TRP A 502 -16.84 4.88 -9.63
CA TRP A 502 -17.54 4.89 -10.91
C TRP A 502 -16.56 5.07 -12.09
N HIS A 503 -15.66 6.06 -11.99
CA HIS A 503 -14.68 6.33 -13.05
C HIS A 503 -13.67 5.20 -13.23
N ALA A 504 -13.24 4.55 -12.15
CA ALA A 504 -12.32 3.42 -12.21
C ALA A 504 -12.98 2.20 -12.89
N LEU A 505 -14.21 1.86 -12.52
CA LEU A 505 -14.99 0.79 -13.16
C LEU A 505 -15.27 1.09 -14.64
N HIS A 506 -15.65 2.33 -14.95
CA HIS A 506 -15.91 2.75 -16.32
C HIS A 506 -14.64 2.60 -17.18
N THR A 507 -13.48 3.00 -16.68
CA THR A 507 -12.20 2.85 -17.40
C THR A 507 -11.85 1.38 -17.61
N SER A 508 -12.01 0.54 -16.58
CA SER A 508 -11.76 -0.90 -16.69
C SER A 508 -12.70 -1.60 -17.69
N MET A 509 -13.96 -1.17 -17.75
CA MET A 509 -14.92 -1.61 -18.76
C MET A 509 -14.48 -1.18 -20.17
N GLN A 510 -14.05 0.08 -20.34
CA GLN A 510 -13.52 0.55 -21.61
C GLN A 510 -12.31 -0.26 -22.07
N LEU A 511 -11.37 -0.55 -21.17
CA LEU A 511 -10.21 -1.40 -21.46
C LEU A 511 -10.64 -2.81 -21.91
N ALA A 512 -11.63 -3.41 -21.24
CA ALA A 512 -12.13 -4.72 -21.65
C ALA A 512 -12.76 -4.68 -23.06
N ARG A 513 -13.54 -3.64 -23.35
CA ARG A 513 -14.15 -3.44 -24.67
C ARG A 513 -13.11 -3.19 -25.77
N GLU A 514 -12.14 -2.33 -25.53
CA GLU A 514 -11.06 -1.99 -26.47
C GLU A 514 -10.18 -3.20 -26.81
N ARG A 515 -9.89 -4.03 -25.81
CA ARG A 515 -8.99 -5.17 -25.94
C ARG A 515 -9.71 -6.48 -26.28
N GLY A 516 -11.04 -6.51 -26.22
CA GLY A 516 -11.84 -7.73 -26.41
C GLY A 516 -11.54 -8.80 -25.36
N HIS A 517 -11.11 -8.40 -24.16
CA HIS A 517 -10.65 -9.28 -23.08
C HIS A 517 -11.10 -8.78 -21.72
N ARG A 518 -11.52 -9.69 -20.86
CA ARG A 518 -11.91 -9.44 -19.47
C ARG A 518 -11.15 -10.37 -18.53
N PHE A 519 -11.08 -10.06 -17.25
CA PHE A 519 -10.33 -10.87 -16.29
C PHE A 519 -10.84 -12.32 -16.24
N ALA A 520 -9.97 -13.26 -15.92
CA ALA A 520 -10.32 -14.67 -15.83
C ALA A 520 -11.30 -14.93 -14.68
N GLY A 521 -12.40 -15.64 -14.94
CA GLY A 521 -13.46 -15.89 -13.94
C GLY A 521 -14.48 -14.76 -13.82
N PHE A 522 -14.55 -13.86 -14.80
CA PHE A 522 -15.54 -12.76 -14.80
C PHE A 522 -16.98 -13.30 -14.71
N GLU A 523 -17.31 -14.39 -15.40
CA GLU A 523 -18.65 -14.97 -15.47
C GLU A 523 -19.20 -15.42 -14.12
N GLN A 524 -18.33 -15.76 -13.17
CA GLN A 524 -18.70 -16.17 -11.81
C GLN A 524 -18.73 -15.00 -10.83
N SER A 525 -18.43 -13.80 -11.31
CA SER A 525 -18.36 -12.59 -10.47
C SER A 525 -19.75 -11.96 -10.26
N ARG A 526 -19.83 -11.13 -9.22
CA ARG A 526 -21.00 -10.26 -8.98
C ARG A 526 -21.11 -9.13 -10.01
N TYR A 527 -20.05 -8.87 -10.77
CA TYR A 527 -20.08 -7.97 -11.92
C TYR A 527 -20.88 -8.55 -13.08
N ALA A 528 -20.66 -9.82 -13.41
CA ALA A 528 -21.37 -10.50 -14.50
C ALA A 528 -22.86 -10.66 -14.23
N SER A 529 -23.24 -10.91 -12.98
CA SER A 529 -24.65 -11.00 -12.56
C SER A 529 -25.32 -9.63 -12.39
N GLY A 530 -24.56 -8.54 -12.35
CA GLY A 530 -25.05 -7.20 -12.03
C GLY A 530 -25.24 -6.94 -10.53
N ALA A 531 -25.13 -7.93 -9.67
CA ALA A 531 -25.37 -7.81 -8.22
C ALA A 531 -24.41 -6.84 -7.52
N TYR A 532 -23.22 -6.63 -8.05
CA TYR A 532 -22.28 -5.63 -7.52
C TYR A 532 -22.88 -4.22 -7.51
N PHE A 533 -23.71 -3.88 -8.52
CA PHE A 533 -24.27 -2.55 -8.71
C PHE A 533 -25.54 -2.28 -7.88
N ASP A 534 -26.10 -3.29 -7.21
CA ASP A 534 -27.38 -3.17 -6.49
C ASP A 534 -27.37 -2.00 -5.49
N LYS A 535 -26.31 -1.87 -4.69
CA LYS A 535 -26.19 -0.78 -3.71
C LYS A 535 -26.22 0.62 -4.32
N TYR A 536 -25.70 0.76 -5.55
CA TYR A 536 -25.67 2.05 -6.27
C TYR A 536 -26.97 2.35 -7.01
N LEU A 537 -27.79 1.34 -7.23
CA LEU A 537 -29.10 1.48 -7.85
C LEU A 537 -30.26 1.59 -6.84
N GLN A 538 -30.09 1.00 -5.65
CA GLN A 538 -31.10 1.01 -4.59
C GLN A 538 -31.03 2.26 -3.71
N GLU A 539 -29.82 2.72 -3.41
CA GLU A 539 -29.59 3.92 -2.60
C GLU A 539 -29.27 5.13 -3.49
N GLU A 540 -29.58 6.31 -2.98
CA GLU A 540 -29.19 7.57 -3.60
C GLU A 540 -27.91 8.10 -2.95
N TRP A 541 -26.86 8.23 -3.75
CA TRP A 541 -25.54 8.66 -3.32
C TRP A 541 -25.34 10.12 -3.65
N GLN A 542 -25.66 10.99 -2.72
CA GLN A 542 -25.54 12.45 -2.83
C GLN A 542 -24.87 13.02 -1.58
N PRO A 543 -24.16 14.15 -1.69
CA PRO A 543 -23.65 14.85 -0.52
C PRO A 543 -24.79 15.18 0.47
N LYS A 544 -24.60 14.81 1.71
CA LYS A 544 -25.58 15.07 2.79
C LYS A 544 -25.44 16.48 3.34
N THR A 545 -24.24 17.07 3.26
CA THR A 545 -23.95 18.39 3.80
C THR A 545 -23.84 19.42 2.66
N GLU A 546 -24.27 20.65 2.93
CA GLU A 546 -24.19 21.78 1.97
C GLU A 546 -22.74 22.07 1.61
N ARG A 547 -21.83 21.99 2.59
CA ARG A 547 -20.39 22.21 2.39
C ARG A 547 -19.83 21.27 1.36
N VAL A 548 -20.08 19.98 1.45
CA VAL A 548 -19.56 18.98 0.50
C VAL A 548 -20.20 19.15 -0.87
N ARG A 549 -21.47 19.45 -0.95
CA ARG A 549 -22.16 19.76 -2.23
C ARG A 549 -21.47 20.92 -2.92
N ALA A 550 -21.16 21.99 -2.18
CA ALA A 550 -20.47 23.15 -2.70
C ALA A 550 -19.03 22.83 -3.18
N LEU A 551 -18.30 21.93 -2.51
CA LEU A 551 -16.96 21.51 -2.93
C LEU A 551 -16.96 20.84 -4.32
N PHE A 552 -17.85 19.89 -4.55
CA PHE A 552 -17.96 19.20 -5.85
C PHE A 552 -18.47 20.14 -6.96
N ALA A 553 -19.43 21.01 -6.64
CA ALA A 553 -19.93 22.00 -7.58
C ALA A 553 -18.85 22.99 -8.00
N ARG A 554 -18.06 23.51 -7.03
CA ARG A 554 -16.94 24.42 -7.30
C ARG A 554 -15.85 23.74 -8.13
N ALA A 555 -15.59 22.47 -7.90
CA ALA A 555 -14.64 21.68 -8.67
C ALA A 555 -15.16 21.31 -10.08
N GLY A 556 -16.42 21.60 -10.40
CA GLY A 556 -17.02 21.22 -11.68
C GLY A 556 -17.16 19.71 -11.88
N ILE A 557 -17.19 18.93 -10.79
CA ILE A 557 -17.29 17.48 -10.83
C ILE A 557 -18.77 17.09 -10.85
N SER A 558 -19.19 16.44 -11.95
CA SER A 558 -20.50 15.83 -12.05
C SER A 558 -20.51 14.48 -11.30
N LEU A 559 -21.38 14.35 -10.30
CA LEU A 559 -21.53 13.10 -9.58
C LEU A 559 -22.33 12.11 -10.43
N PRO A 560 -21.91 10.82 -10.48
CA PRO A 560 -22.69 9.80 -11.16
C PRO A 560 -24.06 9.64 -10.50
N ASP A 561 -25.11 9.72 -11.31
CA ASP A 561 -26.47 9.48 -10.89
C ASP A 561 -26.88 8.01 -11.08
N ARG A 562 -28.10 7.68 -10.69
CA ARG A 562 -28.64 6.31 -10.79
C ARG A 562 -28.66 5.82 -12.25
N GLU A 563 -28.91 6.70 -13.22
CA GLU A 563 -28.89 6.36 -14.65
C GLU A 563 -27.48 6.05 -15.14
N SER A 564 -26.49 6.86 -14.74
CA SER A 564 -25.08 6.60 -15.01
C SER A 564 -24.63 5.23 -14.49
N TRP A 565 -25.06 4.85 -13.30
CA TRP A 565 -24.78 3.52 -12.73
C TRP A 565 -25.50 2.39 -13.46
N ARG A 566 -26.74 2.61 -13.91
CA ARG A 566 -27.48 1.63 -14.70
C ARG A 566 -26.79 1.36 -16.04
N GLN A 567 -26.40 2.42 -16.73
CA GLN A 567 -25.66 2.30 -17.98
C GLN A 567 -24.33 1.58 -17.78
N LEU A 568 -23.57 1.93 -16.73
CA LEU A 568 -22.31 1.27 -16.41
C LEU A 568 -22.51 -0.23 -16.10
N ARG A 569 -23.52 -0.58 -15.32
CA ARG A 569 -23.89 -1.98 -15.07
C ARG A 569 -24.11 -2.75 -16.36
N ASP A 570 -24.94 -2.20 -17.24
CA ASP A 570 -25.32 -2.85 -18.50
C ASP A 570 -24.09 -3.02 -19.42
N ASP A 571 -23.22 -2.03 -19.49
CA ASP A 571 -21.97 -2.10 -20.24
C ASP A 571 -20.98 -3.11 -19.63
N VAL A 572 -20.86 -3.16 -18.30
CA VAL A 572 -20.01 -4.14 -17.60
C VAL A 572 -20.55 -5.57 -17.79
N MET A 573 -21.85 -5.78 -17.70
CA MET A 573 -22.43 -7.10 -17.97
C MET A 573 -22.20 -7.54 -19.42
N ARG A 574 -22.17 -6.61 -20.37
CA ARG A 574 -21.97 -6.89 -21.79
C ARG A 574 -20.50 -7.09 -22.16
N TYR A 575 -19.62 -6.20 -21.74
CA TYR A 575 -18.22 -6.17 -22.17
C TYR A 575 -17.26 -6.76 -21.12
N GLY A 576 -17.67 -6.81 -19.85
CA GLY A 576 -16.82 -7.13 -18.71
C GLY A 576 -16.01 -5.94 -18.22
N ILE A 577 -15.13 -6.23 -17.29
CA ILE A 577 -14.04 -5.32 -16.87
C ILE A 577 -12.69 -6.05 -17.03
N TYR A 578 -11.66 -5.27 -17.35
CA TYR A 578 -10.34 -5.83 -17.62
C TYR A 578 -9.62 -6.25 -16.32
N ASN A 579 -9.72 -5.41 -15.30
CA ASN A 579 -9.07 -5.61 -14.01
C ASN A 579 -10.01 -6.30 -13.02
N ARG A 580 -9.58 -7.43 -12.45
CA ARG A 580 -10.35 -8.16 -11.42
C ARG A 580 -10.53 -7.33 -10.15
N TYR A 581 -9.54 -6.49 -9.82
CA TYR A 581 -9.55 -5.57 -8.68
C TYR A 581 -9.01 -4.21 -9.12
N LEU A 582 -9.54 -3.12 -8.53
CA LEU A 582 -9.25 -1.76 -8.96
C LEU A 582 -8.64 -0.87 -7.88
N GLN A 583 -9.11 -0.93 -6.64
CA GLN A 583 -8.75 0.01 -5.60
C GLN A 583 -8.17 -0.68 -4.37
N ALA A 584 -7.08 -0.11 -3.86
CA ALA A 584 -6.48 -0.44 -2.58
C ALA A 584 -5.77 0.81 -2.05
N VAL A 585 -5.94 1.12 -0.77
CA VAL A 585 -5.41 2.35 -0.17
C VAL A 585 -4.20 2.02 0.70
N PRO A 586 -2.96 2.21 0.17
CA PRO A 586 -1.73 1.91 0.87
C PRO A 586 -1.34 3.01 1.86
N PRO A 587 -0.30 2.82 2.70
CA PRO A 587 0.18 3.85 3.62
C PRO A 587 0.77 5.09 2.95
N THR A 588 1.26 4.99 1.71
CA THR A 588 1.89 6.06 0.91
C THR A 588 3.10 6.75 1.58
N GLY A 589 3.85 6.05 2.42
CA GLY A 589 4.88 6.62 3.29
C GLY A 589 5.91 7.50 2.56
N SER A 590 6.57 6.99 1.50
CA SER A 590 7.61 7.74 0.80
C SER A 590 7.06 8.70 -0.26
N ILE A 591 6.06 8.28 -1.02
CA ILE A 591 5.51 9.09 -2.13
C ILE A 591 4.72 10.32 -1.66
N SER A 592 4.16 10.28 -0.47
CA SER A 592 3.46 11.44 0.10
C SER A 592 4.41 12.59 0.40
N TYR A 593 5.64 12.31 0.85
CA TYR A 593 6.64 13.36 1.10
C TYR A 593 7.07 14.08 -0.18
N ILE A 594 7.27 13.35 -1.28
CA ILE A 594 7.62 13.94 -2.58
C ILE A 594 6.51 14.88 -3.07
N ASN A 595 5.26 14.51 -2.81
CA ASN A 595 4.08 15.23 -3.28
C ASN A 595 3.55 16.28 -2.29
N HIS A 596 4.22 16.49 -1.17
CA HIS A 596 3.74 17.31 -0.06
C HIS A 596 2.27 17.02 0.25
N ALA A 597 2.01 15.78 0.61
CA ALA A 597 0.70 15.23 0.92
C ALA A 597 0.69 14.61 2.32
N THR A 598 -0.46 14.61 2.98
CA THR A 598 -0.65 13.75 4.16
C THR A 598 -0.71 12.29 3.70
N SER A 599 -0.14 11.39 4.51
CA SER A 599 -0.05 9.97 4.13
C SER A 599 -1.42 9.31 4.10
N SER A 600 -1.72 8.58 3.03
CA SER A 600 -2.95 7.81 2.90
C SER A 600 -4.20 8.67 3.15
N ILE A 601 -5.17 8.13 3.87
CA ILE A 601 -6.37 8.83 4.32
C ILE A 601 -6.44 8.96 5.85
N HIS A 602 -5.37 8.63 6.57
CA HIS A 602 -5.31 8.86 8.01
C HIS A 602 -4.93 10.31 8.34
N PRO A 603 -5.17 10.77 9.59
CA PRO A 603 -4.73 12.09 10.02
C PRO A 603 -3.21 12.19 10.08
N ILE A 604 -2.70 13.42 10.14
CA ILE A 604 -1.29 13.65 10.47
C ILE A 604 -0.94 13.05 11.84
N VAL A 605 0.31 12.64 12.00
CA VAL A 605 0.83 12.17 13.29
C VAL A 605 1.41 13.31 14.14
N SER A 606 1.81 14.39 13.47
CA SER A 606 2.31 15.64 14.08
C SER A 606 2.19 16.79 13.07
N LYS A 607 2.00 18.02 13.55
CA LYS A 607 1.99 19.24 12.71
C LYS A 607 3.32 19.43 11.98
N ILE A 608 4.42 19.26 12.70
CA ILE A 608 5.78 19.17 12.16
C ILE A 608 6.28 17.77 12.48
N GLU A 609 6.34 16.93 11.46
CA GLU A 609 6.84 15.56 11.61
C GLU A 609 8.36 15.56 11.63
N ILE A 610 8.96 14.84 12.57
CA ILE A 610 10.41 14.69 12.69
C ILE A 610 10.79 13.33 12.16
N ARG A 611 11.61 13.30 11.10
CA ARG A 611 12.09 12.08 10.47
C ARG A 611 13.60 11.93 10.64
N LYS A 612 14.06 10.72 10.91
CA LYS A 612 15.49 10.40 10.87
C LYS A 612 15.82 9.84 9.48
N GLU A 613 16.64 10.57 8.75
CA GLU A 613 17.01 10.24 7.37
C GLU A 613 18.48 9.80 7.29
N GLY A 614 18.72 8.49 7.46
CA GLY A 614 20.05 7.88 7.34
C GLY A 614 21.11 8.58 8.18
N LYS A 615 22.27 8.85 7.57
CA LYS A 615 23.40 9.58 8.22
C LYS A 615 23.16 11.09 8.37
N THR A 616 22.13 11.62 7.75
CA THR A 616 21.83 13.05 7.69
C THR A 616 21.28 13.59 8.99
N GLY A 617 20.68 12.74 9.84
CA GLY A 617 20.07 13.15 11.09
C GLY A 617 18.60 13.46 10.97
N ARG A 618 18.10 14.39 11.80
CA ARG A 618 16.67 14.76 11.86
C ARG A 618 16.31 15.69 10.71
N VAL A 619 15.19 15.42 10.05
CA VAL A 619 14.57 16.27 9.04
C VAL A 619 13.14 16.58 9.50
N TYR A 620 12.74 17.83 9.36
CA TYR A 620 11.46 18.36 9.82
C TYR A 620 10.53 18.57 8.62
N TYR A 621 9.33 18.02 8.73
CA TYR A 621 8.35 18.02 7.62
C TYR A 621 7.03 18.67 8.09
N PRO A 622 6.66 19.83 7.54
CA PRO A 622 5.41 20.50 7.89
C PRO A 622 4.24 19.83 7.15
N ALA A 623 3.08 19.76 7.80
CA ALA A 623 1.86 19.29 7.17
C ALA A 623 1.49 20.16 5.95
N PRO A 624 0.95 19.55 4.87
CA PRO A 624 0.57 20.30 3.66
C PRO A 624 -0.54 21.31 3.94
N PHE A 625 -0.50 22.45 3.26
CA PHE A 625 -1.43 23.60 3.37
C PHE A 625 -1.50 24.25 4.77
N MET A 626 -0.68 23.82 5.70
CA MET A 626 -0.63 24.37 7.06
C MET A 626 0.05 25.74 7.04
N ASN A 627 -0.54 26.67 7.80
CA ASN A 627 0.00 27.99 8.08
C ASN A 627 -0.37 28.43 9.51
N ASN A 628 0.13 29.55 9.96
CA ASN A 628 -0.09 30.00 11.35
C ASN A 628 -1.56 30.38 11.66
N ASP A 629 -2.41 30.54 10.64
CA ASP A 629 -3.82 30.92 10.83
C ASP A 629 -4.76 29.72 10.90
N ASN A 630 -4.32 28.52 10.43
CA ASN A 630 -5.16 27.32 10.34
C ASN A 630 -4.70 26.13 11.20
N LEU A 631 -3.77 26.33 12.13
CA LEU A 631 -3.19 25.27 12.97
C LEU A 631 -4.24 24.43 13.72
N ALA A 632 -5.40 25.02 14.05
CA ALA A 632 -6.47 24.33 14.79
C ALA A 632 -7.13 23.20 13.98
N LEU A 633 -7.03 23.21 12.64
CA LEU A 633 -7.55 22.18 11.77
C LEU A 633 -6.62 20.96 11.65
N TYR A 634 -5.39 21.08 12.19
CA TYR A 634 -4.36 20.03 12.14
C TYR A 634 -4.22 19.32 13.48
N GLN A 635 -5.33 18.81 14.00
CA GLN A 635 -5.28 17.85 15.10
C GLN A 635 -4.57 16.58 14.64
N ASP A 636 -3.67 16.05 15.45
CA ASP A 636 -2.97 14.82 15.12
C ASP A 636 -3.84 13.57 15.36
N ALA A 637 -3.38 12.43 14.88
CA ALA A 637 -4.13 11.18 14.98
C ALA A 637 -4.41 10.74 16.43
N TYR A 638 -3.51 11.07 17.35
CA TYR A 638 -3.67 10.75 18.77
C TYR A 638 -4.74 11.62 19.43
N GLU A 639 -4.83 12.89 19.05
CA GLU A 639 -5.85 13.83 19.53
C GLU A 639 -7.24 13.50 18.95
N ILE A 640 -7.30 13.11 17.67
CA ILE A 640 -8.55 12.75 17.00
C ILE A 640 -9.14 11.45 17.58
N GLY A 641 -8.29 10.47 17.85
CA GLY A 641 -8.66 9.21 18.45
C GLY A 641 -9.16 8.15 17.45
N PRO A 642 -9.16 6.88 17.87
CA PRO A 642 -9.40 5.76 16.96
C PRO A 642 -10.80 5.70 16.38
N GLU A 643 -11.84 6.14 17.10
CA GLU A 643 -13.23 6.04 16.63
C GLU A 643 -13.48 6.89 15.38
N LYS A 644 -13.05 8.16 15.39
CA LYS A 644 -13.21 9.07 14.24
C LYS A 644 -12.38 8.62 13.03
N ILE A 645 -11.21 8.04 13.28
CA ILE A 645 -10.38 7.46 12.20
C ILE A 645 -11.08 6.26 11.60
N ILE A 646 -11.59 5.34 12.42
CA ILE A 646 -12.37 4.18 11.97
C ILE A 646 -13.60 4.62 11.18
N ASP A 647 -14.35 5.61 11.65
CA ASP A 647 -15.54 6.13 10.96
C ASP A 647 -15.16 6.67 9.56
N THR A 648 -14.04 7.39 9.44
CA THR A 648 -13.56 7.90 8.15
C THR A 648 -13.19 6.77 7.19
N TYR A 649 -12.45 5.77 7.66
CA TYR A 649 -12.11 4.59 6.87
C TYR A 649 -13.33 3.75 6.51
N ALA A 650 -14.35 3.68 7.38
CA ALA A 650 -15.59 2.97 7.10
C ALA A 650 -16.35 3.59 5.91
N GLU A 651 -16.35 4.92 5.78
CA GLU A 651 -16.97 5.60 4.62
C GLU A 651 -16.25 5.24 3.32
N ALA A 652 -14.91 5.21 3.30
CA ALA A 652 -14.13 4.80 2.14
C ALA A 652 -14.30 3.31 1.81
N THR A 653 -14.34 2.45 2.83
CA THR A 653 -14.48 0.99 2.69
C THR A 653 -15.74 0.58 1.94
N ARG A 654 -16.80 1.39 1.99
CA ARG A 654 -18.04 1.15 1.26
C ARG A 654 -17.85 1.03 -0.26
N HIS A 655 -16.79 1.65 -0.79
CA HIS A 655 -16.53 1.78 -2.24
C HIS A 655 -15.27 1.06 -2.70
N VAL A 656 -14.28 0.87 -1.84
CA VAL A 656 -13.01 0.21 -2.17
C VAL A 656 -13.19 -1.30 -2.21
N ASP A 657 -12.86 -1.92 -3.33
CA ASP A 657 -13.05 -3.37 -3.55
C ASP A 657 -12.02 -4.24 -2.80
N GLN A 658 -10.80 -3.75 -2.61
CA GLN A 658 -9.81 -4.40 -1.73
C GLN A 658 -9.85 -3.77 -0.33
N GLY A 659 -8.69 -3.53 0.28
CA GLY A 659 -8.55 -3.02 1.64
C GLY A 659 -7.95 -1.61 1.71
N LEU A 660 -7.85 -1.15 2.95
CA LEU A 660 -7.23 0.12 3.31
C LEU A 660 -6.31 -0.11 4.51
N SER A 661 -5.10 0.43 4.44
CA SER A 661 -4.11 0.35 5.53
C SER A 661 -4.52 1.25 6.68
N LEU A 662 -5.33 0.74 7.58
CA LEU A 662 -5.86 1.47 8.74
C LEU A 662 -4.95 1.29 9.95
N THR A 663 -4.15 2.31 10.25
CA THR A 663 -3.39 2.41 11.50
C THR A 663 -4.25 3.04 12.59
N LEU A 664 -4.26 2.45 13.77
CA LEU A 664 -4.90 3.01 14.96
C LEU A 664 -3.86 3.63 15.90
N PHE A 665 -4.14 4.83 16.37
CA PHE A 665 -3.25 5.63 17.19
C PHE A 665 -3.84 5.79 18.58
N PHE A 666 -3.04 5.48 19.59
CA PHE A 666 -3.43 5.57 21.00
C PHE A 666 -2.44 6.42 21.80
N PRO A 667 -2.90 7.20 22.77
CA PRO A 667 -2.01 7.89 23.71
C PRO A 667 -1.25 6.86 24.57
N ASP A 668 -0.18 7.30 25.21
CA ASP A 668 0.64 6.51 26.14
C ASP A 668 -0.13 6.01 27.38
N THR A 669 -1.28 6.62 27.66
CA THR A 669 -2.19 6.23 28.76
C THR A 669 -3.18 5.13 28.36
N ALA A 670 -3.20 4.71 27.10
CA ALA A 670 -4.12 3.67 26.61
C ALA A 670 -3.82 2.30 27.25
N THR A 671 -4.88 1.51 27.37
CA THR A 671 -4.82 0.17 27.92
C THR A 671 -5.10 -0.89 26.84
N THR A 672 -4.80 -2.17 27.12
CA THR A 672 -5.20 -3.29 26.24
C THR A 672 -6.70 -3.36 26.03
N ARG A 673 -7.49 -2.90 27.02
CA ARG A 673 -8.95 -2.81 26.88
C ARG A 673 -9.37 -1.78 25.83
N ASP A 674 -8.66 -0.66 25.72
CA ASP A 674 -8.94 0.36 24.72
C ASP A 674 -8.64 -0.15 23.32
N ILE A 675 -7.55 -0.92 23.17
CA ILE A 675 -7.21 -1.60 21.92
C ILE A 675 -8.32 -2.60 21.51
N ASN A 676 -8.78 -3.45 22.44
CA ASN A 676 -9.86 -4.40 22.19
C ASN A 676 -11.17 -3.71 21.79
N LYS A 677 -11.51 -2.60 22.45
CA LYS A 677 -12.70 -1.79 22.10
C LYS A 677 -12.60 -1.28 20.66
N ALA A 678 -11.45 -0.78 20.26
CA ALA A 678 -11.22 -0.27 18.91
C ALA A 678 -11.29 -1.40 17.85
N GLN A 679 -10.76 -2.59 18.15
CA GLN A 679 -10.89 -3.77 17.27
C GLN A 679 -12.37 -4.16 17.06
N ILE A 680 -13.15 -4.23 18.13
CA ILE A 680 -14.58 -4.55 18.07
C ILE A 680 -15.35 -3.46 17.32
N TYR A 681 -15.02 -2.19 17.56
CA TYR A 681 -15.64 -1.06 16.87
C TYR A 681 -15.38 -1.12 15.37
N ALA A 682 -14.12 -1.35 14.95
CA ALA A 682 -13.76 -1.52 13.56
C ALA A 682 -14.51 -2.68 12.89
N TRP A 683 -14.57 -3.83 13.56
CA TRP A 683 -15.32 -4.98 13.07
C TRP A 683 -16.81 -4.65 12.87
N LYS A 684 -17.45 -3.99 13.84
CA LYS A 684 -18.87 -3.57 13.74
C LYS A 684 -19.13 -2.55 12.65
N LYS A 685 -18.15 -1.70 12.33
CA LYS A 685 -18.24 -0.70 11.27
C LYS A 685 -17.98 -1.27 9.87
N GLY A 686 -17.71 -2.55 9.74
CA GLY A 686 -17.46 -3.19 8.45
C GLY A 686 -16.08 -2.95 7.88
N ILE A 687 -15.13 -2.57 8.72
CA ILE A 687 -13.71 -2.47 8.34
C ILE A 687 -13.21 -3.86 7.93
N LYS A 688 -12.44 -3.91 6.85
CA LYS A 688 -11.91 -5.17 6.30
C LYS A 688 -10.60 -5.59 6.95
N THR A 689 -9.71 -4.62 7.21
CA THR A 689 -8.38 -4.88 7.79
C THR A 689 -7.97 -3.80 8.76
N LEU A 690 -7.15 -4.19 9.76
CA LEU A 690 -6.41 -3.28 10.61
C LEU A 690 -4.91 -3.49 10.37
N TYR A 691 -4.19 -2.38 10.26
CA TYR A 691 -2.74 -2.33 10.07
C TYR A 691 -2.03 -2.21 11.41
N TYR A 692 -1.18 -1.21 11.65
CA TYR A 692 -0.49 -1.02 12.92
C TYR A 692 -1.39 -0.54 14.05
N ILE A 693 -1.06 -0.97 15.25
CA ILE A 693 -1.39 -0.24 16.49
C ILE A 693 -0.16 0.59 16.87
N ARG A 694 -0.33 1.91 16.98
CA ARG A 694 0.74 2.82 17.39
C ARG A 694 0.38 3.48 18.70
N LEU A 695 1.27 3.32 19.69
CA LEU A 695 1.20 4.01 20.96
C LEU A 695 2.12 5.24 20.92
N ARG A 696 1.62 6.36 21.39
CA ARG A 696 2.46 7.55 21.54
C ARG A 696 3.46 7.31 22.66
N GLN A 697 4.72 7.46 22.36
CA GLN A 697 5.81 7.38 23.32
C GLN A 697 6.57 8.70 23.30
N LEU A 698 6.12 9.67 24.06
CA LEU A 698 6.69 11.04 24.09
C LEU A 698 8.21 11.04 24.31
N ALA A 699 8.73 10.08 25.09
CA ALA A 699 10.17 9.93 25.33
C ALA A 699 10.96 9.45 24.09
N LEU A 700 10.29 8.87 23.10
CA LEU A 700 10.90 8.30 21.90
C LEU A 700 10.60 9.12 20.62
N GLU A 701 9.84 10.21 20.75
CA GLU A 701 9.53 11.08 19.60
C GLU A 701 10.81 11.55 18.91
N GLY A 702 10.89 11.31 17.61
CA GLY A 702 12.07 11.63 16.78
C GLY A 702 13.26 10.68 16.95
N THR A 703 13.09 9.51 17.59
CA THR A 703 14.11 8.44 17.63
C THR A 703 13.95 7.42 16.51
N GLU A 704 14.93 6.53 16.33
CA GLU A 704 14.87 5.44 15.31
C GLU A 704 13.71 4.48 15.54
N ILE A 705 13.24 4.35 16.76
CA ILE A 705 12.20 3.40 17.15
C ILE A 705 10.82 3.85 16.67
N GLU A 706 10.64 5.14 16.41
CA GLU A 706 9.35 5.71 15.97
C GLU A 706 9.04 5.43 14.50
N GLY A 707 10.05 5.10 13.70
CA GLY A 707 9.87 4.79 12.28
C GLY A 707 9.30 3.40 12.05
N CYS A 708 8.17 3.30 11.34
CA CYS A 708 7.70 2.04 10.79
C CYS A 708 8.75 1.47 9.82
N VAL A 709 9.41 0.35 10.19
CA VAL A 709 10.45 -0.29 9.36
C VAL A 709 9.91 -0.67 7.99
N SER A 710 8.64 -1.09 7.88
CA SER A 710 8.01 -1.44 6.60
C SER A 710 7.54 -0.23 5.79
N CYS A 711 7.35 0.96 6.41
CA CYS A 711 6.97 2.19 5.71
C CYS A 711 8.20 3.01 5.26
N ALA A 712 9.36 2.80 5.87
CA ALA A 712 10.63 3.40 5.44
C ALA A 712 11.23 2.69 4.21
N LEU A 713 10.64 1.57 3.81
CA LEU A 713 11.04 0.75 2.67
C LEU A 713 10.27 1.17 1.37
#